data_8a92d9036fc8289a8e513003f4b868e0
#
_entry.id   8a92d9036fc8289a8e513003f4b868e0
#
_cell.length_a   1.000
_cell.length_b   1.000
_cell.length_c   1.000
_cell.angle_alpha   90.00
_cell.angle_beta   90.00
_cell.angle_gamma   90.00
#
_symmetry.space_group_name_H-M   'P 1'
#
loop_
_entity.id
_entity.type
_entity.pdbx_description
1 polymer ?
#
loop_
_entity_poly.entity_id
_entity_poly.type
_entity_poly.pdbx_seq_one_letter_code
_entity_poly.pdbx_strand_id
1 'polypeptide(L)'
;MLEATPLTEGWILRHEQGPLAAVVPGCVHTDLLAAGLIPDPFLGRNEAEVAWVGRREWTYEVDLPGVDAADGHDRTDLVFDGLDTAAEIRLDGRLLGSVRNMHRSYRFDITGMSGRLSVRFASAYAEAEAVRERLGDRPNAYPEPFQYIRKMACSFGWDWGPTLVTAGIWRPVRLERWSTARIARVRPLVTVDGTTGHVELLVDVERAAGETGLRLEARVGGVGAVAEVEGTSGVVRLEVPGVELWWPRGYGEQPLYQVELTLHSEGDVLDLWRRRVGFRSVELDRSADEHGTGFTLVVNGERLFARGVNWIPDDVFPSRITPGRYRARLTRAAEAGVDLVRIWGGGIYESEDFYDVCDELGLLVWQDFPFACAAYPEEQPLRGEVEAEARENVVRLMPHPSLVLWNGNNENLWGFRDWGWEERLAGESWGEGYYLGLLPRVVAESDPTRPYTAGSPWSGSWERHPNDPAHGTHHSWDVWNREDYAEYRANVPRFVAEFGWQAPPAYATLRRALPGEVLAPDSPGMLHHQKAEDGNGKLARGLARHFALPEADFDRWHYLTQVNQARAIAAGIEHWRSHWPVCAGTIVWQLNDCWPVTSWAAIDGDGREKPLYHELRRLYADRLLTLQVRDEGLVLAAVNQAGEAWDPAGVRLRRMSVQGVVVAEVTVSVSAAARTVAGVRVPHEVEPVEAKEFLVADGDGLRAVYFPVPDREVPYPQPEFDVEVGPGSVTVSARTLVRDLLLQADRLGTAARADTGLVTLLPGERVTIGVRGWEDVPGVEDVRRALYCVEPAR
;
A
#
# COMPACT_ATOMS: atom_id res chain seq x y z
N MET A 1 -0.03 -38.00 11.07
CA MET A 1 -0.34 -36.65 10.61
C MET A 1 0.94 -35.84 10.59
N LEU A 2 1.12 -34.90 9.65
CA LEU A 2 2.27 -33.96 9.67
C LEU A 2 2.28 -33.17 10.96
N GLU A 3 3.44 -33.08 11.62
CA GLU A 3 3.67 -32.31 12.85
C GLU A 3 4.65 -31.17 12.56
N ALA A 4 4.24 -29.92 12.85
CA ALA A 4 5.07 -28.75 12.68
C ALA A 4 5.46 -28.16 14.04
N THR A 5 6.77 -28.02 14.30
CA THR A 5 7.32 -27.44 15.52
C THR A 5 8.06 -26.15 15.17
N PRO A 6 7.57 -24.96 15.61
CA PRO A 6 8.28 -23.70 15.40
C PRO A 6 9.66 -23.71 16.09
N LEU A 7 10.63 -23.09 15.42
CA LEU A 7 11.97 -22.86 15.96
C LEU A 7 12.15 -21.37 16.24
N THR A 8 11.60 -20.89 17.33
CA THR A 8 11.61 -19.46 17.71
C THR A 8 12.57 -19.11 18.84
N GLU A 9 13.05 -20.11 19.58
CA GLU A 9 13.85 -19.91 20.79
C GLU A 9 15.27 -20.44 20.62
N GLY A 10 16.19 -19.93 21.44
CA GLY A 10 17.57 -20.41 21.51
C GLY A 10 18.48 -19.88 20.41
N TRP A 11 18.01 -18.99 19.54
CA TRP A 11 18.82 -18.40 18.49
C TRP A 11 19.86 -17.44 19.05
N ILE A 12 21.05 -17.48 18.47
CA ILE A 12 22.14 -16.53 18.73
C ILE A 12 22.62 -15.92 17.41
N LEU A 13 22.95 -14.62 17.46
CA LEU A 13 23.67 -13.92 16.41
C LEU A 13 25.15 -13.88 16.78
N ARG A 14 26.03 -14.32 15.90
CA ARG A 14 27.49 -14.22 16.09
C ARG A 14 27.94 -12.78 15.93
N HIS A 15 28.63 -12.27 16.97
CA HIS A 15 29.20 -10.94 17.00
C HIS A 15 30.62 -10.94 17.58
N GLU A 16 31.45 -9.96 17.24
CA GLU A 16 32.85 -9.86 17.69
C GLU A 16 32.99 -9.75 19.21
N GLN A 17 32.01 -9.14 19.88
CA GLN A 17 31.94 -9.01 21.33
C GLN A 17 31.38 -10.25 22.04
N GLY A 18 31.13 -11.32 21.33
CA GLY A 18 30.50 -12.56 21.80
C GLY A 18 29.11 -12.78 21.20
N PRO A 19 28.52 -13.96 21.45
CA PRO A 19 27.19 -14.29 20.92
C PRO A 19 26.12 -13.41 21.58
N LEU A 20 25.21 -12.91 20.73
CA LEU A 20 24.05 -12.11 21.15
C LEU A 20 22.79 -12.99 21.08
N ALA A 21 21.84 -12.77 22.00
CA ALA A 21 20.51 -13.35 21.84
C ALA A 21 19.85 -12.78 20.59
N ALA A 22 19.27 -13.65 19.78
CA ALA A 22 18.61 -13.27 18.53
C ALA A 22 17.11 -13.64 18.57
N VAL A 23 16.30 -12.82 17.92
CA VAL A 23 14.86 -13.04 17.78
C VAL A 23 14.57 -13.56 16.35
N VAL A 24 13.87 -14.70 16.27
CA VAL A 24 13.46 -15.30 14.99
C VAL A 24 11.95 -15.54 15.01
N PRO A 25 11.18 -14.98 14.05
CA PRO A 25 11.59 -14.12 12.92
C PRO A 25 12.17 -12.77 13.35
N GLY A 26 13.22 -12.32 12.64
CA GLY A 26 13.91 -11.07 12.96
C GLY A 26 14.95 -10.68 11.92
N CYS A 27 15.74 -9.67 12.25
CA CYS A 27 16.86 -9.26 11.43
C CYS A 27 18.00 -8.73 12.31
N VAL A 28 19.21 -8.67 11.75
CA VAL A 28 20.42 -8.23 12.45
C VAL A 28 20.26 -6.85 13.10
N HIS A 29 19.62 -5.90 12.41
CA HIS A 29 19.43 -4.55 12.97
C HIS A 29 18.61 -4.58 14.25
N THR A 30 17.53 -5.37 14.29
CA THR A 30 16.70 -5.47 15.51
C THR A 30 17.41 -6.12 16.66
N ASP A 31 18.26 -7.12 16.39
CA ASP A 31 19.05 -7.81 17.42
C ASP A 31 20.18 -6.94 17.97
N LEU A 32 20.89 -6.20 17.09
CA LEU A 32 21.92 -5.24 17.50
C LEU A 32 21.33 -4.06 18.30
N LEU A 33 20.15 -3.58 17.89
CA LEU A 33 19.42 -2.54 18.62
C LEU A 33 19.01 -3.02 20.00
N ALA A 34 18.46 -4.23 20.11
CA ALA A 34 18.08 -4.83 21.39
C ALA A 34 19.28 -5.05 22.32
N ALA A 35 20.45 -5.34 21.75
CA ALA A 35 21.71 -5.47 22.49
C ALA A 35 22.37 -4.12 22.84
N GLY A 36 21.81 -2.98 22.38
CA GLY A 36 22.38 -1.65 22.61
C GLY A 36 23.70 -1.38 21.86
N LEU A 37 23.97 -2.13 20.80
CA LEU A 37 25.19 -2.04 19.99
C LEU A 37 25.09 -1.06 18.82
N ILE A 38 23.89 -0.67 18.48
CA ILE A 38 23.60 0.39 17.50
C ILE A 38 22.59 1.37 18.09
N PRO A 39 22.61 2.64 17.70
CA PRO A 39 21.55 3.58 18.02
C PRO A 39 20.27 3.26 17.26
N ASP A 40 19.12 3.77 17.74
CA ASP A 40 17.86 3.66 17.00
C ASP A 40 17.98 4.42 15.68
N PRO A 41 17.91 3.71 14.52
CA PRO A 41 18.10 4.32 13.20
C PRO A 41 16.99 5.31 12.82
N PHE A 42 15.87 5.32 13.53
CA PHE A 42 14.73 6.21 13.28
C PHE A 42 14.88 7.57 13.96
N LEU A 43 15.94 7.78 14.75
CA LEU A 43 16.18 9.02 15.48
C LEU A 43 17.29 9.85 14.85
N GLY A 44 17.02 11.14 14.63
CA GLY A 44 17.98 12.10 14.14
C GLY A 44 18.62 11.65 12.82
N ARG A 45 19.92 11.43 12.82
CA ARG A 45 20.71 10.97 11.68
C ARG A 45 21.35 9.60 11.88
N ASN A 46 20.85 8.83 12.83
CA ASN A 46 21.42 7.54 13.23
C ASN A 46 21.40 6.49 12.09
N GLU A 47 20.50 6.63 11.10
CA GLU A 47 20.49 5.79 9.89
C GLU A 47 21.89 5.70 9.26
N ALA A 48 22.57 6.84 9.14
CA ALA A 48 23.92 6.89 8.55
C ALA A 48 24.96 6.17 9.42
N GLU A 49 24.78 6.19 10.75
CA GLU A 49 25.70 5.54 11.69
C GLU A 49 25.60 4.01 11.64
N VAL A 50 24.49 3.46 11.19
CA VAL A 50 24.25 2.00 11.13
C VAL A 50 24.41 1.41 9.72
N ALA A 51 24.75 2.20 8.71
CA ALA A 51 24.91 1.78 7.32
C ALA A 51 25.92 0.61 7.12
N TRP A 52 26.89 0.46 8.04
CA TRP A 52 27.87 -0.61 8.04
C TRP A 52 27.25 -2.01 8.22
N VAL A 53 26.07 -2.11 8.85
CA VAL A 53 25.41 -3.39 9.16
C VAL A 53 25.09 -4.16 7.87
N GLY A 54 24.57 -3.51 6.83
CA GLY A 54 24.25 -4.14 5.55
C GLY A 54 25.47 -4.54 4.72
N ARG A 55 26.67 -4.08 5.09
CA ARG A 55 27.93 -4.38 4.38
C ARG A 55 28.74 -5.52 4.98
N ARG A 56 28.25 -6.13 6.07
CA ARG A 56 28.90 -7.28 6.75
C ARG A 56 28.18 -8.58 6.49
N GLU A 57 28.90 -9.68 6.69
CA GLU A 57 28.34 -11.02 6.82
C GLU A 57 27.85 -11.25 8.25
N TRP A 58 26.79 -12.03 8.39
CA TRP A 58 26.17 -12.35 9.66
C TRP A 58 25.83 -13.83 9.78
N THR A 59 25.94 -14.38 10.99
CA THR A 59 25.64 -15.79 11.22
C THR A 59 24.68 -15.95 12.39
N TYR A 60 23.55 -16.57 12.12
CA TYR A 60 22.61 -17.06 13.13
C TYR A 60 22.87 -18.51 13.44
N GLU A 61 22.78 -18.90 14.71
CA GLU A 61 22.93 -20.28 15.14
C GLU A 61 21.88 -20.66 16.17
N VAL A 62 21.48 -21.97 16.13
CA VAL A 62 20.66 -22.60 17.15
C VAL A 62 21.03 -24.07 17.24
N ASP A 63 20.96 -24.63 18.44
CA ASP A 63 21.14 -26.09 18.61
C ASP A 63 19.78 -26.77 18.36
N LEU A 64 19.72 -27.60 17.32
CA LEU A 64 18.53 -28.41 17.06
C LEU A 64 18.47 -29.55 18.09
N PRO A 65 17.30 -29.77 18.71
CA PRO A 65 17.11 -30.95 19.54
C PRO A 65 17.40 -32.19 18.72
N GLY A 66 17.98 -33.19 19.38
CA GLY A 66 18.22 -34.49 18.73
C GLY A 66 16.91 -35.04 18.15
N VAL A 67 16.89 -35.26 16.83
CA VAL A 67 15.79 -35.96 16.18
C VAL A 67 16.04 -37.45 16.42
N ASP A 68 15.43 -37.99 17.50
CA ASP A 68 15.52 -39.42 17.73
C ASP A 68 14.87 -40.16 16.55
N ALA A 69 15.65 -41.09 15.96
CA ALA A 69 15.12 -42.01 14.95
C ALA A 69 13.94 -42.87 15.49
N ALA A 70 13.66 -42.77 16.79
CA ALA A 70 12.59 -43.44 17.48
C ALA A 70 11.24 -42.72 17.43
N ASP A 71 11.16 -41.49 16.91
CA ASP A 71 9.91 -40.70 16.88
C ASP A 71 8.86 -41.20 15.86
N GLY A 72 9.17 -42.27 15.11
CA GLY A 72 8.22 -42.96 14.24
C GLY A 72 7.89 -42.20 12.92
N HIS A 73 8.56 -41.11 12.61
CA HIS A 73 8.39 -40.39 11.33
C HIS A 73 9.43 -40.81 10.29
N ASP A 74 8.98 -40.94 9.03
CA ASP A 74 9.86 -41.30 7.93
C ASP A 74 10.75 -40.15 7.49
N ARG A 75 10.31 -38.89 7.76
CA ARG A 75 10.95 -37.68 7.26
C ARG A 75 10.89 -36.54 8.28
N THR A 76 11.99 -35.80 8.34
CA THR A 76 12.07 -34.53 9.08
C THR A 76 12.63 -33.47 8.14
N ASP A 77 11.86 -32.41 7.92
CA ASP A 77 12.26 -31.28 7.10
C ASP A 77 12.47 -30.04 7.96
N LEU A 78 13.54 -29.31 7.69
CA LEU A 78 13.77 -27.94 8.16
C LEU A 78 13.19 -26.97 7.13
N VAL A 79 12.23 -26.16 7.53
CA VAL A 79 11.51 -25.24 6.63
C VAL A 79 11.72 -23.80 7.08
N PHE A 80 12.19 -22.96 6.15
CA PHE A 80 12.26 -21.51 6.30
C PHE A 80 11.22 -20.86 5.37
N ASP A 81 10.33 -20.04 5.89
CA ASP A 81 9.34 -19.32 5.07
C ASP A 81 9.93 -18.05 4.42
N GLY A 82 11.15 -17.65 4.81
CA GLY A 82 11.89 -16.57 4.18
C GLY A 82 13.24 -16.30 4.85
N LEU A 83 14.28 -16.18 4.02
CA LEU A 83 15.63 -15.82 4.41
C LEU A 83 16.06 -14.56 3.67
N ASP A 84 16.53 -13.55 4.37
CA ASP A 84 16.93 -12.25 3.83
C ASP A 84 18.45 -12.07 3.87
N THR A 85 19.16 -12.36 2.76
CA THR A 85 18.73 -12.77 1.42
C THR A 85 19.59 -13.91 0.91
N ALA A 86 20.90 -13.67 0.69
CA ALA A 86 21.85 -14.68 0.25
C ALA A 86 22.43 -15.39 1.46
N ALA A 87 22.16 -16.69 1.62
CA ALA A 87 22.57 -17.42 2.80
C ALA A 87 23.04 -18.85 2.50
N GLU A 88 24.00 -19.32 3.30
CA GLU A 88 24.36 -20.74 3.40
C GLU A 88 23.79 -21.33 4.68
N ILE A 89 23.11 -22.46 4.54
CA ILE A 89 22.51 -23.20 5.63
C ILE A 89 23.33 -24.46 5.90
N ARG A 90 23.82 -24.62 7.14
CA ARG A 90 24.63 -25.76 7.55
C ARG A 90 24.08 -26.39 8.83
N LEU A 91 24.11 -27.71 8.90
CA LEU A 91 23.79 -28.45 10.10
C LEU A 91 24.99 -29.28 10.51
N ASP A 92 25.51 -29.04 11.72
CA ASP A 92 26.72 -29.62 12.25
C ASP A 92 27.92 -29.54 11.25
N GLY A 93 28.06 -28.40 10.61
CA GLY A 93 29.07 -28.09 9.60
C GLY A 93 28.78 -28.61 8.19
N ARG A 94 27.85 -29.55 8.00
CA ARG A 94 27.42 -30.06 6.69
C ARG A 94 26.54 -29.01 5.98
N LEU A 95 26.90 -28.66 4.75
CA LEU A 95 26.09 -27.79 3.90
C LEU A 95 24.77 -28.49 3.52
N LEU A 96 23.65 -27.90 3.87
CA LEU A 96 22.32 -28.32 3.43
C LEU A 96 21.95 -27.65 2.11
N GLY A 97 22.28 -26.37 1.94
CA GLY A 97 22.03 -25.61 0.71
C GLY A 97 22.43 -24.15 0.80
N SER A 98 22.33 -23.48 -0.34
CA SER A 98 22.53 -22.03 -0.47
C SER A 98 21.31 -21.40 -1.13
N VAL A 99 20.91 -20.23 -0.66
CA VAL A 99 19.71 -19.48 -1.08
C VAL A 99 20.07 -18.06 -1.44
N ARG A 100 19.24 -17.37 -2.25
CA ARG A 100 19.50 -15.99 -2.70
C ARG A 100 18.25 -15.16 -3.02
N ASN A 101 17.12 -15.53 -2.46
CA ASN A 101 15.86 -14.84 -2.69
C ASN A 101 15.05 -14.77 -1.40
N MET A 102 14.75 -13.55 -0.91
CA MET A 102 14.02 -13.37 0.33
C MET A 102 12.52 -13.64 0.22
N HIS A 103 11.98 -13.67 -1.01
CA HIS A 103 10.55 -13.79 -1.28
C HIS A 103 10.09 -15.25 -1.45
N ARG A 104 10.97 -16.22 -1.15
CA ARG A 104 10.71 -17.66 -1.28
C ARG A 104 10.84 -18.37 0.04
N SER A 105 10.16 -19.52 0.14
CA SER A 105 10.38 -20.52 1.18
C SER A 105 11.45 -21.55 0.75
N TYR A 106 12.08 -22.19 1.75
CA TYR A 106 13.13 -23.19 1.54
C TYR A 106 12.92 -24.37 2.47
N ARG A 107 13.08 -25.58 1.93
CA ARG A 107 12.89 -26.84 2.64
C ARG A 107 14.13 -27.73 2.47
N PHE A 108 14.63 -28.27 3.57
CA PHE A 108 15.80 -29.14 3.60
C PHE A 108 15.46 -30.42 4.36
N ASP A 109 15.73 -31.58 3.74
CA ASP A 109 15.65 -32.86 4.43
C ASP A 109 16.79 -32.98 5.42
N ILE A 110 16.45 -33.12 6.69
CA ILE A 110 17.40 -33.32 7.80
C ILE A 110 17.12 -34.60 8.57
N THR A 111 16.45 -35.56 7.94
CA THR A 111 16.12 -36.86 8.55
C THR A 111 17.35 -37.53 9.12
N GLY A 112 17.30 -37.90 10.38
CA GLY A 112 18.42 -38.53 11.10
C GLY A 112 19.60 -37.59 11.41
N MET A 113 19.45 -36.28 11.21
CA MET A 113 20.47 -35.30 11.51
C MET A 113 20.11 -34.50 12.78
N SER A 114 21.12 -34.06 13.51
CA SER A 114 20.99 -33.20 14.69
C SER A 114 22.25 -32.37 14.84
N GLY A 115 22.25 -31.47 15.82
CA GLY A 115 23.43 -30.67 16.13
C GLY A 115 23.19 -29.17 15.89
N ARG A 116 24.25 -28.44 15.65
CA ARG A 116 24.18 -26.97 15.51
C ARG A 116 23.77 -26.59 14.08
N LEU A 117 22.60 -25.97 13.99
CA LEU A 117 22.17 -25.28 12.79
C LEU A 117 22.84 -23.90 12.71
N SER A 118 23.44 -23.60 11.57
CA SER A 118 24.08 -22.32 11.28
C SER A 118 23.55 -21.77 9.96
N VAL A 119 23.09 -20.52 9.96
CA VAL A 119 22.65 -19.77 8.79
C VAL A 119 23.54 -18.57 8.62
N ARG A 120 24.43 -18.59 7.62
CA ARG A 120 25.38 -17.53 7.32
C ARG A 120 24.85 -16.68 6.17
N PHE A 121 24.53 -15.43 6.45
CA PHE A 121 24.11 -14.44 5.46
C PHE A 121 25.33 -13.69 4.92
N ALA A 122 25.47 -13.66 3.60
CA ALA A 122 26.39 -12.76 2.93
C ALA A 122 25.87 -11.32 2.99
N SER A 123 26.77 -10.34 2.82
CA SER A 123 26.33 -8.96 2.60
C SER A 123 25.49 -8.88 1.31
N ALA A 124 24.29 -8.29 1.41
CA ALA A 124 23.43 -8.08 0.25
C ALA A 124 24.10 -7.19 -0.81
N TYR A 125 24.92 -6.22 -0.39
CA TYR A 125 25.75 -5.41 -1.28
C TYR A 125 26.78 -6.26 -2.02
N ALA A 126 27.53 -7.08 -1.31
CA ALA A 126 28.56 -7.91 -1.93
C ALA A 126 27.96 -8.90 -2.95
N GLU A 127 26.81 -9.49 -2.62
CA GLU A 127 26.09 -10.40 -3.55
C GLU A 127 25.60 -9.64 -4.79
N ALA A 128 24.98 -8.48 -4.63
CA ALA A 128 24.47 -7.67 -5.72
C ALA A 128 25.62 -7.15 -6.63
N GLU A 129 26.71 -6.69 -6.03
CA GLU A 129 27.90 -6.22 -6.75
C GLU A 129 28.56 -7.35 -7.54
N ALA A 130 28.68 -8.55 -6.97
CA ALA A 130 29.23 -9.73 -7.66
C ALA A 130 28.36 -10.15 -8.89
N VAL A 131 27.05 -10.04 -8.76
CA VAL A 131 26.13 -10.28 -9.89
C VAL A 131 26.28 -9.18 -10.94
N ARG A 132 26.36 -7.92 -10.54
CA ARG A 132 26.58 -6.76 -11.43
C ARG A 132 27.90 -6.88 -12.20
N GLU A 133 28.99 -7.24 -11.53
CA GLU A 133 30.29 -7.46 -12.18
C GLU A 133 30.22 -8.55 -13.26
N ARG A 134 29.44 -9.60 -13.02
CA ARG A 134 29.28 -10.71 -13.97
C ARG A 134 28.35 -10.38 -15.13
N LEU A 135 27.24 -9.68 -14.89
CA LEU A 135 26.18 -9.46 -15.88
C LEU A 135 26.26 -8.08 -16.56
N GLY A 136 27.17 -7.22 -16.12
CA GLY A 136 27.27 -5.85 -16.59
C GLY A 136 26.31 -4.87 -15.89
N ASP A 137 26.55 -3.60 -16.12
CA ASP A 137 25.76 -2.52 -15.52
C ASP A 137 24.36 -2.44 -16.15
N ARG A 138 23.35 -2.27 -15.29
CA ARG A 138 21.96 -2.04 -15.69
C ARG A 138 21.46 -0.76 -15.01
N PRO A 139 20.82 0.15 -15.74
CA PRO A 139 20.31 1.40 -15.16
C PRO A 139 19.18 1.16 -14.16
N ASN A 140 19.09 2.06 -13.19
CA ASN A 140 17.99 2.18 -12.24
C ASN A 140 17.77 3.65 -11.85
N ALA A 141 16.74 3.93 -11.09
CA ALA A 141 16.42 5.29 -10.64
C ALA A 141 17.26 5.76 -9.44
N TYR A 142 17.94 4.85 -8.74
CA TYR A 142 18.69 5.13 -7.51
C TYR A 142 20.12 4.56 -7.61
N PRO A 143 21.10 5.06 -6.83
CA PRO A 143 22.50 4.64 -6.98
C PRO A 143 22.80 3.22 -6.51
N GLU A 144 21.91 2.60 -5.74
CA GLU A 144 22.14 1.32 -5.08
C GLU A 144 21.79 0.13 -5.99
N PRO A 145 22.48 -1.02 -5.87
CA PRO A 145 22.42 -2.13 -6.84
C PRO A 145 21.28 -3.13 -6.59
N PHE A 146 20.11 -2.70 -6.18
CA PHE A 146 19.01 -3.56 -5.73
C PHE A 146 18.43 -4.47 -6.84
N GLN A 147 18.60 -4.14 -8.11
CA GLN A 147 18.11 -4.95 -9.22
C GLN A 147 18.90 -6.24 -9.46
N TYR A 148 20.04 -6.43 -8.80
CA TYR A 148 20.89 -7.62 -8.96
C TYR A 148 20.67 -8.68 -7.88
N ILE A 149 19.73 -8.46 -6.95
CA ILE A 149 19.41 -9.39 -5.87
C ILE A 149 17.89 -9.46 -5.68
N ARG A 150 17.36 -10.63 -5.36
CA ARG A 150 15.92 -10.77 -5.07
C ARG A 150 15.63 -10.45 -3.62
N LYS A 151 15.63 -9.16 -3.31
CA LYS A 151 15.41 -8.56 -2.00
C LYS A 151 14.46 -7.38 -2.14
N MET A 152 13.78 -7.04 -1.06
CA MET A 152 12.98 -5.81 -0.94
C MET A 152 13.82 -4.60 -1.40
N ALA A 153 13.48 -4.03 -2.56
CA ALA A 153 14.28 -2.97 -3.19
C ALA A 153 14.42 -1.73 -2.28
N CYS A 154 13.33 -1.34 -1.61
CA CYS A 154 13.33 -0.16 -0.74
C CYS A 154 14.19 -0.29 0.53
N SER A 155 14.71 -1.48 0.88
CA SER A 155 15.69 -1.59 1.95
C SER A 155 17.04 -0.95 1.61
N PHE A 156 17.33 -0.78 0.31
CA PHE A 156 18.48 -0.02 -0.21
C PHE A 156 18.27 1.51 -0.23
N GLY A 157 17.18 1.99 0.37
CA GLY A 157 16.78 3.39 0.32
C GLY A 157 15.79 3.68 -0.81
N TRP A 158 14.96 4.67 -0.61
CA TRP A 158 14.00 5.18 -1.58
C TRP A 158 13.77 6.67 -1.34
N ASP A 159 13.04 7.35 -2.21
CA ASP A 159 12.75 8.79 -2.03
C ASP A 159 11.77 9.10 -0.87
N TRP A 160 11.37 8.04 -0.13
CA TRP A 160 10.64 8.08 1.14
C TRP A 160 11.25 7.11 2.18
N GLY A 161 12.15 6.21 1.81
CA GLY A 161 12.66 5.12 2.62
C GLY A 161 14.12 5.32 3.05
N PRO A 162 14.49 4.90 4.27
CA PRO A 162 15.88 4.93 4.72
C PRO A 162 16.68 3.80 4.06
N THR A 163 18.00 3.98 3.98
CA THR A 163 18.93 2.94 3.55
C THR A 163 19.29 2.06 4.74
N LEU A 164 18.53 1.01 4.96
CA LEU A 164 18.74 0.04 6.03
C LEU A 164 18.68 -1.37 5.43
N VAL A 165 19.82 -1.80 4.86
CA VAL A 165 19.93 -3.08 4.17
C VAL A 165 20.03 -4.21 5.18
N THR A 166 18.94 -4.93 5.35
CA THR A 166 18.75 -5.97 6.37
C THR A 166 19.39 -7.30 5.96
N ALA A 167 19.61 -8.16 6.96
CA ALA A 167 19.91 -9.58 6.81
C ALA A 167 19.28 -10.32 7.99
N GLY A 168 18.74 -11.54 7.77
CA GLY A 168 18.19 -12.35 8.85
C GLY A 168 17.16 -13.38 8.42
N ILE A 169 16.65 -14.11 9.39
CA ILE A 169 15.55 -15.05 9.26
C ILE A 169 14.26 -14.28 9.47
N TRP A 170 13.75 -13.64 8.41
CA TRP A 170 12.71 -12.62 8.54
C TRP A 170 11.27 -13.13 8.56
N ARG A 171 11.09 -14.43 8.21
CA ARG A 171 9.82 -15.18 8.30
C ARG A 171 10.00 -16.41 9.18
N PRO A 172 8.92 -17.08 9.59
CA PRO A 172 8.98 -18.24 10.46
C PRO A 172 9.92 -19.35 9.95
N VAL A 173 10.52 -20.05 10.91
CA VAL A 173 11.26 -21.30 10.69
C VAL A 173 10.70 -22.37 11.58
N ARG A 174 10.62 -23.62 11.07
CA ARG A 174 10.05 -24.75 11.77
C ARG A 174 10.64 -26.09 11.32
N LEU A 175 10.49 -27.10 12.17
CA LEU A 175 10.66 -28.50 11.81
C LEU A 175 9.31 -29.08 11.43
N GLU A 176 9.25 -29.80 10.32
CA GLU A 176 8.10 -30.57 9.89
C GLU A 176 8.46 -32.07 9.88
N ARG A 177 7.71 -32.86 10.66
CA ARG A 177 7.87 -34.31 10.73
C ARG A 177 6.66 -35.01 10.13
N TRP A 178 6.89 -35.97 9.26
CA TRP A 178 5.81 -36.62 8.54
C TRP A 178 6.21 -38.02 8.07
N SER A 179 5.19 -38.84 7.76
CA SER A 179 5.40 -40.20 7.25
C SER A 179 4.50 -40.45 6.06
N THR A 180 4.90 -41.36 5.20
CA THR A 180 4.21 -41.78 3.97
C THR A 180 4.11 -40.68 2.93
N ALA A 181 3.33 -39.64 3.18
CA ALA A 181 3.15 -38.52 2.25
C ALA A 181 2.67 -37.26 2.95
N ARG A 182 2.90 -36.10 2.30
CA ARG A 182 2.36 -34.77 2.69
C ARG A 182 1.77 -34.05 1.49
N ILE A 183 0.95 -33.06 1.74
CA ILE A 183 0.49 -32.09 0.75
C ILE A 183 1.65 -31.12 0.46
N ALA A 184 2.20 -31.18 -0.74
CA ALA A 184 3.30 -30.31 -1.14
C ALA A 184 2.80 -28.94 -1.58
N ARG A 185 1.67 -28.90 -2.30
CA ARG A 185 1.08 -27.67 -2.84
C ARG A 185 -0.39 -27.85 -3.15
N VAL A 186 -1.19 -26.83 -2.91
CA VAL A 186 -2.60 -26.76 -3.32
C VAL A 186 -2.84 -25.51 -4.14
N ARG A 187 -3.45 -25.63 -5.31
CA ARG A 187 -3.92 -24.52 -6.14
C ARG A 187 -5.45 -24.55 -6.17
N PRO A 188 -6.12 -23.71 -5.40
CA PRO A 188 -7.58 -23.64 -5.39
C PRO A 188 -8.06 -22.68 -6.50
N LEU A 189 -8.66 -23.23 -7.54
CA LEU A 189 -9.40 -22.47 -8.54
C LEU A 189 -10.84 -22.28 -8.05
N VAL A 190 -11.19 -21.06 -7.71
CA VAL A 190 -12.50 -20.71 -7.18
C VAL A 190 -13.23 -19.85 -8.19
N THR A 191 -14.37 -20.32 -8.67
CA THR A 191 -15.22 -19.62 -9.64
C THR A 191 -16.68 -19.72 -9.25
N VAL A 192 -17.54 -18.97 -9.92
CA VAL A 192 -18.99 -18.98 -9.67
C VAL A 192 -19.76 -18.88 -10.98
N ASP A 193 -20.86 -19.64 -11.07
CA ASP A 193 -21.83 -19.54 -12.13
C ASP A 193 -23.24 -19.36 -11.50
N GLY A 194 -23.82 -18.18 -11.67
CA GLY A 194 -25.03 -17.78 -10.98
C GLY A 194 -24.85 -17.85 -9.45
N THR A 195 -25.54 -18.79 -8.80
CA THR A 195 -25.45 -19.05 -7.35
C THR A 195 -24.72 -20.36 -7.04
N THR A 196 -24.07 -20.99 -8.01
CA THR A 196 -23.29 -22.20 -7.81
C THR A 196 -21.82 -21.86 -7.79
N GLY A 197 -21.18 -22.08 -6.64
CA GLY A 197 -19.74 -21.99 -6.47
C GLY A 197 -19.03 -23.24 -6.97
N HIS A 198 -17.91 -23.06 -7.66
CA HIS A 198 -17.05 -24.18 -8.09
C HIS A 198 -15.68 -24.02 -7.43
N VAL A 199 -15.22 -25.10 -6.81
CA VAL A 199 -13.87 -25.17 -6.22
C VAL A 199 -13.16 -26.37 -6.83
N GLU A 200 -12.10 -26.10 -7.59
CA GLU A 200 -11.20 -27.13 -8.11
C GLU A 200 -9.87 -27.04 -7.39
N LEU A 201 -9.52 -28.06 -6.61
CA LEU A 201 -8.25 -28.15 -5.90
C LEU A 201 -7.28 -29.02 -6.71
N LEU A 202 -6.26 -28.38 -7.26
CA LEU A 202 -5.15 -29.04 -7.93
C LEU A 202 -4.05 -29.26 -6.89
N VAL A 203 -3.80 -30.53 -6.54
CA VAL A 203 -2.99 -30.91 -5.38
C VAL A 203 -1.74 -31.64 -5.84
N ASP A 204 -0.58 -31.17 -5.42
CA ASP A 204 0.69 -31.89 -5.52
C ASP A 204 1.02 -32.52 -4.16
N VAL A 205 1.45 -33.77 -4.18
CA VAL A 205 1.79 -34.59 -3.00
C VAL A 205 3.25 -35.01 -3.07
N GLU A 206 3.96 -34.88 -1.96
CA GLU A 206 5.30 -35.44 -1.78
C GLU A 206 5.20 -36.74 -1.00
N ARG A 207 5.94 -37.79 -1.44
CA ARG A 207 5.98 -39.10 -0.80
C ARG A 207 7.35 -39.33 -0.13
N ALA A 208 7.36 -39.87 1.08
CA ALA A 208 8.60 -40.26 1.78
C ALA A 208 9.19 -41.52 1.20
N ALA A 209 8.34 -42.52 1.00
CA ALA A 209 8.73 -43.82 0.40
C ALA A 209 7.48 -44.61 -0.07
N GLY A 210 7.66 -45.46 -1.07
CA GLY A 210 6.67 -46.50 -1.47
C GLY A 210 5.50 -45.95 -2.32
N GLU A 211 4.72 -46.93 -2.85
CA GLU A 211 3.50 -46.66 -3.63
C GLU A 211 2.25 -47.08 -2.83
N THR A 212 2.02 -46.47 -1.67
CA THR A 212 0.76 -46.67 -0.93
C THR A 212 -0.36 -45.87 -1.59
N GLY A 213 -1.59 -46.42 -1.58
CA GLY A 213 -2.78 -45.70 -2.04
C GLY A 213 -3.02 -44.46 -1.21
N LEU A 214 -3.15 -43.32 -1.89
CA LEU A 214 -3.41 -42.02 -1.26
C LEU A 214 -4.76 -41.49 -1.75
N ARG A 215 -5.53 -40.92 -0.84
CA ARG A 215 -6.84 -40.34 -1.10
C ARG A 215 -6.91 -38.91 -0.56
N LEU A 216 -7.48 -38.03 -1.36
CA LEU A 216 -7.82 -36.65 -0.98
C LEU A 216 -9.31 -36.58 -0.60
N GLU A 217 -9.62 -35.92 0.49
CA GLU A 217 -10.97 -35.55 0.87
C GLU A 217 -11.04 -34.04 1.05
N ALA A 218 -11.92 -33.38 0.32
CA ALA A 218 -12.12 -31.93 0.43
C ALA A 218 -13.54 -31.60 0.89
N ARG A 219 -13.67 -30.49 1.64
CA ARG A 219 -14.96 -29.98 2.14
C ARG A 219 -15.01 -28.47 2.04
N VAL A 220 -16.15 -27.94 1.63
CA VAL A 220 -16.48 -26.51 1.60
C VAL A 220 -17.99 -26.30 1.63
N GLY A 221 -18.48 -25.35 2.44
CA GLY A 221 -19.91 -24.99 2.48
C GLY A 221 -20.86 -26.17 2.78
N GLY A 222 -20.37 -27.19 3.53
CA GLY A 222 -21.15 -28.40 3.81
C GLY A 222 -21.12 -29.47 2.70
N VAL A 223 -20.50 -29.19 1.57
CA VAL A 223 -20.28 -30.15 0.47
C VAL A 223 -18.95 -30.85 0.63
N GLY A 224 -18.88 -32.14 0.34
CA GLY A 224 -17.64 -32.95 0.38
C GLY A 224 -17.42 -33.69 -0.92
N ALA A 225 -16.16 -33.88 -1.30
CA ALA A 225 -15.75 -34.68 -2.44
C ALA A 225 -14.46 -35.44 -2.12
N VAL A 226 -14.25 -36.55 -2.83
CA VAL A 226 -13.11 -37.43 -2.66
C VAL A 226 -12.46 -37.72 -4.01
N ALA A 227 -11.14 -37.81 -4.03
CA ALA A 227 -10.39 -38.21 -5.21
C ALA A 227 -9.18 -39.05 -4.82
N GLU A 228 -8.78 -39.95 -5.69
CA GLU A 228 -7.53 -40.71 -5.55
C GLU A 228 -6.36 -39.89 -6.05
N VAL A 229 -5.16 -40.13 -5.47
CA VAL A 229 -3.92 -39.48 -5.93
C VAL A 229 -3.26 -40.39 -6.95
N GLU A 230 -3.07 -39.89 -8.16
CA GLU A 230 -2.34 -40.57 -9.22
C GLU A 230 -0.87 -40.12 -9.22
N GLY A 231 0.05 -41.05 -8.88
CA GLY A 231 1.47 -40.69 -8.75
C GLY A 231 1.71 -39.67 -7.63
N THR A 232 1.97 -38.42 -8.00
CA THR A 232 2.23 -37.30 -7.08
C THR A 232 1.21 -36.17 -7.22
N SER A 233 0.08 -36.39 -7.89
CA SER A 233 -0.93 -35.35 -8.09
C SER A 233 -2.35 -35.89 -7.96
N GLY A 234 -3.27 -35.03 -7.57
CA GLY A 234 -4.70 -35.30 -7.51
C GLY A 234 -5.53 -34.04 -7.75
N VAL A 235 -6.78 -34.24 -8.17
CA VAL A 235 -7.71 -33.15 -8.41
C VAL A 235 -9.02 -33.43 -7.70
N VAL A 236 -9.45 -32.53 -6.83
CA VAL A 236 -10.76 -32.60 -6.17
C VAL A 236 -11.63 -31.47 -6.65
N ARG A 237 -12.86 -31.79 -7.09
CA ARG A 237 -13.85 -30.82 -7.57
C ARG A 237 -15.07 -30.82 -6.69
N LEU A 238 -15.52 -29.64 -6.32
CA LEU A 238 -16.72 -29.42 -5.52
C LEU A 238 -17.61 -28.39 -6.21
N GLU A 239 -18.91 -28.69 -6.24
CA GLU A 239 -19.95 -27.75 -6.64
C GLU A 239 -20.75 -27.39 -5.40
N VAL A 240 -20.77 -26.12 -5.02
CA VAL A 240 -21.41 -25.61 -3.80
C VAL A 240 -22.65 -24.82 -4.19
N PRO A 241 -23.84 -25.38 -4.01
CA PRO A 241 -25.08 -24.70 -4.41
C PRO A 241 -25.42 -23.57 -3.41
N GLY A 242 -26.01 -22.48 -3.91
CA GLY A 242 -26.54 -21.41 -3.09
C GLY A 242 -25.46 -20.56 -2.38
N VAL A 243 -24.30 -20.38 -3.01
CA VAL A 243 -23.26 -19.53 -2.44
C VAL A 243 -23.66 -18.07 -2.48
N GLU A 244 -23.30 -17.37 -1.40
CA GLU A 244 -23.33 -15.90 -1.38
C GLU A 244 -22.03 -15.35 -1.97
N LEU A 245 -22.17 -14.32 -2.82
CA LEU A 245 -21.02 -13.73 -3.50
C LEU A 245 -20.24 -12.83 -2.54
N TRP A 246 -18.92 -12.92 -2.59
CA TRP A 246 -18.03 -11.95 -1.97
C TRP A 246 -18.00 -10.66 -2.80
N TRP A 247 -18.19 -9.53 -2.15
CA TRP A 247 -18.24 -8.22 -2.79
C TRP A 247 -17.19 -7.26 -2.25
N PRO A 248 -16.69 -6.32 -3.06
CA PRO A 248 -15.93 -5.19 -2.55
C PRO A 248 -16.77 -4.34 -1.59
N ARG A 249 -16.11 -3.65 -0.68
CA ARG A 249 -16.72 -2.71 0.25
C ARG A 249 -17.66 -1.72 -0.48
N GLY A 250 -18.86 -1.52 0.04
CA GLY A 250 -19.89 -0.65 -0.55
C GLY A 250 -20.67 -1.26 -1.72
N TYR A 251 -20.39 -2.53 -2.08
CA TYR A 251 -21.11 -3.27 -3.14
C TYR A 251 -21.90 -4.46 -2.61
N GLY A 252 -21.58 -4.95 -1.44
CA GLY A 252 -22.25 -6.06 -0.77
C GLY A 252 -21.45 -6.58 0.40
N GLU A 253 -21.78 -7.78 0.88
CA GLU A 253 -21.16 -8.44 2.00
C GLU A 253 -19.89 -9.23 1.57
N GLN A 254 -19.08 -9.65 2.54
CA GLN A 254 -17.82 -10.37 2.36
C GLN A 254 -17.89 -11.82 2.90
N PRO A 255 -18.78 -12.68 2.41
CA PRO A 255 -18.85 -14.05 2.89
C PRO A 255 -17.59 -14.84 2.51
N LEU A 256 -17.00 -15.50 3.52
CA LEU A 256 -15.83 -16.34 3.38
C LEU A 256 -16.15 -17.78 3.76
N TYR A 257 -15.76 -18.71 2.91
CA TYR A 257 -16.00 -20.13 3.07
C TYR A 257 -14.70 -20.86 3.43
N GLN A 258 -14.74 -21.65 4.50
CA GLN A 258 -13.62 -22.50 4.86
C GLN A 258 -13.53 -23.66 3.87
N VAL A 259 -12.41 -23.77 3.18
CA VAL A 259 -12.02 -24.98 2.42
C VAL A 259 -11.06 -25.80 3.27
N GLU A 260 -11.37 -27.06 3.42
CA GLU A 260 -10.55 -28.03 4.11
C GLU A 260 -10.21 -29.17 3.14
N LEU A 261 -8.93 -29.52 3.03
CA LEU A 261 -8.43 -30.64 2.24
C LEU A 261 -7.59 -31.54 3.12
N THR A 262 -7.93 -32.82 3.19
CA THR A 262 -7.25 -33.83 3.98
C THR A 262 -6.63 -34.89 3.08
N LEU A 263 -5.38 -35.24 3.32
CA LEU A 263 -4.69 -36.37 2.68
C LEU A 263 -4.76 -37.61 3.57
N HIS A 264 -5.18 -38.70 3.01
CA HIS A 264 -5.33 -39.99 3.72
C HIS A 264 -4.51 -41.09 3.07
N SER A 265 -4.09 -42.08 3.91
CA SER A 265 -3.60 -43.40 3.50
C SER A 265 -4.18 -44.46 4.42
N GLU A 266 -4.73 -45.55 3.86
CA GLU A 266 -5.28 -46.71 4.60
C GLU A 266 -6.27 -46.32 5.74
N GLY A 267 -6.90 -45.13 5.65
CA GLY A 267 -7.83 -44.62 6.67
C GLY A 267 -7.23 -43.61 7.64
N ASP A 268 -5.92 -43.49 7.70
CA ASP A 268 -5.22 -42.51 8.53
C ASP A 268 -5.09 -41.16 7.84
N VAL A 269 -5.23 -40.06 8.62
CA VAL A 269 -4.97 -38.70 8.15
C VAL A 269 -3.48 -38.44 8.18
N LEU A 270 -2.90 -38.14 7.02
CA LEU A 270 -1.48 -37.81 6.87
C LEU A 270 -1.20 -36.34 6.98
N ASP A 271 -2.03 -35.51 6.32
CA ASP A 271 -1.84 -34.06 6.26
C ASP A 271 -3.16 -33.31 6.05
N LEU A 272 -3.16 -32.01 6.35
CA LEU A 272 -4.34 -31.15 6.32
C LEU A 272 -3.99 -29.76 5.81
N TRP A 273 -4.72 -29.30 4.80
CA TRP A 273 -4.63 -27.95 4.30
C TRP A 273 -5.97 -27.22 4.53
N ARG A 274 -5.90 -25.99 5.00
CA ARG A 274 -7.05 -25.13 5.24
C ARG A 274 -6.83 -23.73 4.73
N ARG A 275 -7.81 -23.17 4.01
CA ARG A 275 -7.86 -21.75 3.59
C ARG A 275 -9.30 -21.27 3.56
N ARG A 276 -9.46 -19.95 3.70
CA ARG A 276 -10.74 -19.29 3.42
C ARG A 276 -10.75 -18.84 1.97
N VAL A 277 -11.90 -18.92 1.31
CA VAL A 277 -12.11 -18.45 -0.06
C VAL A 277 -13.41 -17.66 -0.14
N GLY A 278 -13.53 -16.77 -1.13
CA GLY A 278 -14.77 -16.08 -1.47
C GLY A 278 -15.15 -16.36 -2.91
N PHE A 279 -16.44 -16.56 -3.16
CA PHE A 279 -16.97 -16.79 -4.51
C PHE A 279 -17.25 -15.44 -5.18
N ARG A 280 -16.58 -15.16 -6.29
CA ARG A 280 -16.74 -13.95 -7.08
C ARG A 280 -16.18 -14.13 -8.47
N SER A 281 -16.60 -13.30 -9.43
CA SER A 281 -15.91 -13.11 -10.71
C SER A 281 -15.10 -11.83 -10.70
N VAL A 282 -13.98 -11.80 -11.43
CA VAL A 282 -13.15 -10.61 -11.63
C VAL A 282 -12.74 -10.54 -13.09
N GLU A 283 -12.94 -9.36 -13.67
CA GLU A 283 -12.51 -9.04 -15.02
C GLU A 283 -11.83 -7.68 -15.06
N LEU A 284 -10.96 -7.48 -16.03
CA LEU A 284 -10.38 -6.18 -16.35
C LEU A 284 -10.87 -5.79 -17.75
N ASP A 285 -11.81 -4.84 -17.81
CA ASP A 285 -12.33 -4.31 -19.05
C ASP A 285 -11.32 -3.35 -19.69
N ARG A 286 -10.78 -3.76 -20.83
CA ARG A 286 -9.86 -3.01 -21.68
C ARG A 286 -10.48 -2.67 -23.04
N SER A 287 -11.77 -2.54 -23.09
CA SER A 287 -12.47 -2.18 -24.33
C SER A 287 -12.04 -0.80 -24.80
N ALA A 288 -11.87 -0.67 -26.12
CA ALA A 288 -11.59 0.62 -26.73
C ALA A 288 -12.89 1.40 -26.92
N ASP A 289 -12.82 2.71 -26.71
CA ASP A 289 -13.89 3.67 -26.97
C ASP A 289 -13.34 4.95 -27.61
N GLU A 290 -14.14 6.00 -27.70
CA GLU A 290 -13.74 7.30 -28.26
C GLU A 290 -12.64 8.01 -27.45
N HIS A 291 -12.42 7.61 -26.17
CA HIS A 291 -11.42 8.18 -25.28
C HIS A 291 -10.12 7.34 -25.22
N GLY A 292 -10.07 6.20 -25.93
CA GLY A 292 -8.89 5.32 -25.96
C GLY A 292 -9.16 3.90 -25.50
N THR A 293 -8.23 3.29 -24.75
CA THR A 293 -8.37 1.91 -24.23
C THR A 293 -8.62 1.95 -22.73
N GLY A 294 -9.76 1.42 -22.31
CA GLY A 294 -10.19 1.40 -20.92
C GLY A 294 -9.27 0.60 -19.98
N PHE A 295 -9.43 0.84 -18.69
CA PHE A 295 -8.83 0.05 -17.63
C PHE A 295 -9.79 0.04 -16.43
N THR A 296 -10.83 -0.79 -16.53
CA THR A 296 -11.91 -0.81 -15.51
C THR A 296 -11.99 -2.18 -14.87
N LEU A 297 -11.87 -2.22 -13.55
CA LEU A 297 -12.12 -3.43 -12.77
C LEU A 297 -13.63 -3.71 -12.76
N VAL A 298 -13.99 -4.98 -13.02
CA VAL A 298 -15.35 -5.48 -12.99
C VAL A 298 -15.39 -6.65 -12.00
N VAL A 299 -16.21 -6.55 -10.97
CA VAL A 299 -16.38 -7.60 -9.96
C VAL A 299 -17.85 -8.02 -9.94
N ASN A 300 -18.11 -9.31 -10.13
CA ASN A 300 -19.46 -9.86 -10.22
C ASN A 300 -20.35 -9.16 -11.27
N GLY A 301 -19.75 -8.71 -12.36
CA GLY A 301 -20.43 -7.98 -13.42
C GLY A 301 -20.61 -6.48 -13.19
N GLU A 302 -20.26 -5.97 -11.99
CA GLU A 302 -20.34 -4.54 -11.64
C GLU A 302 -19.02 -3.82 -11.97
N ARG A 303 -19.11 -2.71 -12.72
CA ARG A 303 -17.99 -1.83 -13.03
C ARG A 303 -17.69 -0.93 -11.85
N LEU A 304 -16.42 -0.80 -11.50
CA LEU A 304 -15.98 -0.05 -10.32
C LEU A 304 -15.19 1.20 -10.70
N PHE A 305 -15.47 2.33 -10.03
CA PHE A 305 -14.45 3.36 -9.89
C PHE A 305 -13.58 3.00 -8.69
N ALA A 306 -12.32 2.69 -8.92
CA ALA A 306 -11.41 2.31 -7.84
C ALA A 306 -10.93 3.54 -7.04
N ARG A 307 -11.33 3.62 -5.77
CA ARG A 307 -10.83 4.61 -4.79
C ARG A 307 -9.63 4.00 -4.10
N GLY A 308 -8.44 4.26 -4.62
CA GLY A 308 -7.24 3.51 -4.26
C GLY A 308 -6.18 4.29 -3.50
N VAL A 309 -5.31 3.52 -2.82
CA VAL A 309 -4.06 3.99 -2.23
C VAL A 309 -2.95 3.00 -2.52
N ASN A 310 -1.72 3.49 -2.71
CA ASN A 310 -0.54 2.64 -2.75
C ASN A 310 -0.11 2.27 -1.32
N TRP A 311 0.34 1.04 -1.17
CA TRP A 311 0.88 0.48 0.05
C TRP A 311 2.36 0.18 -0.14
N ILE A 312 3.20 0.69 0.77
CA ILE A 312 4.60 0.31 0.94
C ILE A 312 4.73 -0.55 2.19
N PRO A 313 5.83 -1.29 2.41
CA PRO A 313 6.05 -2.00 3.67
C PRO A 313 5.83 -1.08 4.88
N ASP A 314 5.01 -1.49 5.83
CA ASP A 314 4.61 -0.63 6.96
C ASP A 314 5.70 -0.45 8.03
N ASP A 315 6.83 -1.13 7.87
CA ASP A 315 8.06 -0.97 8.67
C ASP A 315 9.27 -1.32 7.82
N VAL A 316 10.39 -0.65 8.07
CA VAL A 316 11.70 -0.97 7.46
C VAL A 316 12.16 -2.38 7.83
N PHE A 317 11.73 -2.87 8.98
CA PHE A 317 11.98 -4.22 9.47
C PHE A 317 10.67 -5.03 9.43
N PRO A 318 10.36 -5.73 8.32
CA PRO A 318 9.04 -6.36 8.12
C PRO A 318 8.65 -7.35 9.21
N SER A 319 9.60 -7.98 9.89
CA SER A 319 9.35 -8.87 11.03
C SER A 319 8.69 -8.20 12.24
N ARG A 320 8.68 -6.85 12.32
CA ARG A 320 8.00 -6.09 13.37
C ARG A 320 6.53 -5.81 13.05
N ILE A 321 6.07 -6.10 11.84
CA ILE A 321 4.69 -5.86 11.44
C ILE A 321 3.81 -6.98 11.99
N THR A 322 2.91 -6.64 12.89
CA THR A 322 2.02 -7.58 13.55
C THR A 322 0.66 -7.66 12.84
N PRO A 323 -0.13 -8.75 13.01
CA PRO A 323 -1.51 -8.84 12.51
C PRO A 323 -2.38 -7.67 12.96
N GLY A 324 -2.22 -7.23 14.22
CA GLY A 324 -2.93 -6.06 14.77
C GLY A 324 -2.55 -4.75 14.06
N ARG A 325 -1.29 -4.60 13.62
CA ARG A 325 -0.83 -3.42 12.90
C ARG A 325 -1.42 -3.36 11.48
N TYR A 326 -1.44 -4.48 10.75
CA TYR A 326 -2.14 -4.58 9.46
C TYR A 326 -3.62 -4.22 9.60
N ARG A 327 -4.31 -4.84 10.56
CA ARG A 327 -5.73 -4.56 10.79
C ARG A 327 -5.97 -3.08 11.09
N ALA A 328 -5.16 -2.46 11.94
CA ALA A 328 -5.30 -1.05 12.27
C ALA A 328 -5.12 -0.13 11.04
N ARG A 329 -4.14 -0.39 10.18
CA ARG A 329 -3.89 0.40 8.98
C ARG A 329 -4.99 0.23 7.94
N LEU A 330 -5.35 -1.02 7.62
CA LEU A 330 -6.35 -1.34 6.61
C LEU A 330 -7.76 -0.93 7.03
N THR A 331 -8.09 -1.03 8.33
CA THR A 331 -9.36 -0.49 8.84
C THR A 331 -9.44 1.02 8.62
N ARG A 332 -8.34 1.77 8.87
CA ARG A 332 -8.32 3.21 8.58
C ARG A 332 -8.43 3.51 7.09
N ALA A 333 -7.80 2.70 6.24
CA ALA A 333 -8.00 2.85 4.80
C ALA A 333 -9.48 2.68 4.41
N ALA A 334 -10.14 1.64 4.91
CA ALA A 334 -11.57 1.42 4.71
C ALA A 334 -12.43 2.57 5.27
N GLU A 335 -12.13 3.08 6.47
CA GLU A 335 -12.79 4.25 7.09
C GLU A 335 -12.57 5.54 6.28
N ALA A 336 -11.44 5.65 5.57
CA ALA A 336 -11.19 6.75 4.63
C ALA A 336 -11.90 6.58 3.28
N GLY A 337 -12.71 5.54 3.10
CA GLY A 337 -13.45 5.29 1.85
C GLY A 337 -12.65 4.57 0.78
N VAL A 338 -11.48 4.05 1.09
CA VAL A 338 -10.65 3.27 0.16
C VAL A 338 -11.33 1.96 -0.19
N ASP A 339 -11.31 1.59 -1.47
CA ASP A 339 -11.81 0.32 -1.99
C ASP A 339 -10.67 -0.58 -2.48
N LEU A 340 -9.52 -0.01 -2.85
CA LEU A 340 -8.41 -0.71 -3.46
C LEU A 340 -7.08 -0.32 -2.83
N VAL A 341 -6.28 -1.32 -2.51
CA VAL A 341 -4.90 -1.15 -2.03
C VAL A 341 -3.95 -1.79 -3.05
N ARG A 342 -3.04 -1.00 -3.61
CA ARG A 342 -1.98 -1.50 -4.47
C ARG A 342 -0.73 -1.75 -3.64
N ILE A 343 -0.30 -3.00 -3.59
CA ILE A 343 1.00 -3.39 -2.99
C ILE A 343 2.08 -3.11 -4.02
N TRP A 344 2.87 -2.09 -3.76
CA TRP A 344 3.87 -1.55 -4.67
C TRP A 344 5.08 -2.49 -4.84
N GLY A 345 5.62 -2.54 -6.07
CA GLY A 345 6.64 -3.50 -6.49
C GLY A 345 8.06 -3.33 -5.93
N GLY A 346 8.36 -2.25 -5.22
CA GLY A 346 9.65 -2.08 -4.52
C GLY A 346 9.67 -2.63 -3.10
N GLY A 347 8.56 -3.20 -2.62
CA GLY A 347 8.37 -3.75 -1.29
C GLY A 347 8.49 -5.27 -1.25
N ILE A 348 7.52 -5.90 -0.62
CA ILE A 348 7.41 -7.35 -0.39
C ILE A 348 6.04 -7.87 -0.81
N TYR A 349 5.91 -9.18 -0.98
CA TYR A 349 4.60 -9.83 -0.83
C TYR A 349 4.28 -9.87 0.67
N GLU A 350 3.18 -9.25 1.07
CA GLU A 350 2.81 -9.14 2.48
C GLU A 350 2.48 -10.50 3.11
N SER A 351 2.28 -10.53 4.44
CA SER A 351 1.86 -11.76 5.14
C SER A 351 0.41 -12.11 4.84
N GLU A 352 0.01 -13.36 5.13
CA GLU A 352 -1.40 -13.80 5.04
C GLU A 352 -2.35 -12.86 5.80
N ASP A 353 -1.90 -12.34 6.97
CA ASP A 353 -2.71 -11.44 7.80
C ASP A 353 -3.16 -10.18 7.06
N PHE A 354 -2.33 -9.65 6.15
CA PHE A 354 -2.69 -8.50 5.33
C PHE A 354 -3.87 -8.81 4.41
N TYR A 355 -3.76 -9.91 3.67
CA TYR A 355 -4.80 -10.31 2.72
C TYR A 355 -6.07 -10.80 3.43
N ASP A 356 -5.93 -11.51 4.55
CA ASP A 356 -7.07 -11.91 5.38
C ASP A 356 -7.88 -10.71 5.85
N VAL A 357 -7.21 -9.62 6.26
CA VAL A 357 -7.90 -8.38 6.65
C VAL A 357 -8.56 -7.72 5.43
N CYS A 358 -7.91 -7.72 4.26
CA CYS A 358 -8.51 -7.21 3.03
C CYS A 358 -9.75 -8.02 2.62
N ASP A 359 -9.69 -9.36 2.74
CA ASP A 359 -10.83 -10.25 2.47
C ASP A 359 -12.03 -9.93 3.37
N GLU A 360 -11.76 -9.68 4.67
CA GLU A 360 -12.80 -9.38 5.67
C GLU A 360 -13.39 -7.97 5.53
N LEU A 361 -12.59 -6.99 5.09
CA LEU A 361 -13.02 -5.61 4.93
C LEU A 361 -13.58 -5.30 3.54
N GLY A 362 -13.45 -6.22 2.59
CA GLY A 362 -13.84 -5.99 1.20
C GLY A 362 -12.90 -5.03 0.46
N LEU A 363 -11.65 -4.91 0.89
CA LEU A 363 -10.63 -4.13 0.21
C LEU A 363 -10.06 -4.93 -0.96
N LEU A 364 -10.16 -4.40 -2.16
CA LEU A 364 -9.52 -4.98 -3.33
C LEU A 364 -8.00 -4.85 -3.22
N VAL A 365 -7.27 -5.85 -3.68
CA VAL A 365 -5.81 -5.85 -3.72
C VAL A 365 -5.33 -5.93 -5.16
N TRP A 366 -4.49 -4.98 -5.54
CA TRP A 366 -3.66 -5.00 -6.72
C TRP A 366 -2.23 -5.33 -6.27
N GLN A 367 -1.70 -6.47 -6.71
CA GLN A 367 -0.38 -6.95 -6.32
C GLN A 367 0.64 -6.74 -7.43
N ASP A 368 1.64 -5.91 -7.18
CA ASP A 368 2.82 -5.86 -8.02
C ASP A 368 3.75 -7.05 -7.73
N PHE A 369 4.34 -7.64 -8.76
CA PHE A 369 5.54 -8.43 -8.57
C PHE A 369 6.69 -7.52 -8.14
N PRO A 370 7.65 -7.99 -7.30
CA PRO A 370 8.71 -7.14 -6.75
C PRO A 370 9.75 -6.69 -7.80
N PHE A 371 9.34 -5.74 -8.61
CA PHE A 371 10.13 -5.04 -9.61
C PHE A 371 9.74 -3.57 -9.63
N ALA A 372 10.70 -2.67 -9.41
CA ALA A 372 10.43 -1.23 -9.39
C ALA A 372 11.64 -0.44 -9.89
N CYS A 373 11.39 0.55 -10.74
CA CYS A 373 12.28 1.65 -11.13
C CYS A 373 13.71 1.22 -11.49
N ALA A 374 13.88 0.03 -12.12
CA ALA A 374 15.19 -0.51 -12.51
C ALA A 374 15.09 -1.46 -13.70
N ALA A 375 16.19 -1.55 -14.44
CA ALA A 375 16.40 -2.57 -15.44
C ALA A 375 16.95 -3.85 -14.78
N TYR A 376 16.09 -4.86 -14.64
CA TYR A 376 16.44 -6.14 -14.00
C TYR A 376 17.03 -7.13 -15.00
N PRO A 377 18.21 -7.71 -14.72
CA PRO A 377 18.79 -8.73 -15.58
C PRO A 377 17.93 -9.98 -15.69
N GLU A 378 17.87 -10.58 -16.88
CA GLU A 378 17.08 -11.80 -17.15
C GLU A 378 17.92 -13.09 -17.22
N GLU A 379 19.22 -12.99 -16.96
CA GLU A 379 20.15 -14.09 -16.99
C GLU A 379 20.05 -14.97 -15.74
N GLN A 380 20.55 -16.21 -15.86
CA GLN A 380 20.66 -17.09 -14.70
C GLN A 380 21.72 -16.61 -13.70
N PRO A 381 21.50 -16.76 -12.40
CA PRO A 381 20.40 -17.50 -11.76
C PRO A 381 19.13 -16.65 -11.50
N LEU A 382 19.14 -15.34 -11.76
CA LEU A 382 18.03 -14.44 -11.43
C LEU A 382 16.73 -14.88 -12.10
N ARG A 383 16.77 -15.28 -13.38
CA ARG A 383 15.58 -15.75 -14.11
C ARG A 383 14.91 -16.94 -13.41
N GLY A 384 15.70 -17.92 -12.97
CA GLY A 384 15.18 -19.09 -12.25
C GLY A 384 14.57 -18.72 -10.89
N GLU A 385 15.23 -17.80 -10.18
CA GLU A 385 14.72 -17.30 -8.90
C GLU A 385 13.41 -16.54 -9.06
N VAL A 386 13.30 -15.69 -10.09
CA VAL A 386 12.06 -14.95 -10.40
C VAL A 386 10.91 -15.90 -10.74
N GLU A 387 11.15 -16.93 -11.59
CA GLU A 387 10.10 -17.88 -11.93
C GLU A 387 9.60 -18.67 -10.72
N ALA A 388 10.52 -19.14 -9.88
CA ALA A 388 10.17 -19.90 -8.68
C ALA A 388 9.44 -19.03 -7.64
N GLU A 389 9.91 -17.80 -7.44
CA GLU A 389 9.26 -16.79 -6.59
C GLU A 389 7.82 -16.48 -7.05
N ALA A 390 7.66 -16.21 -8.35
CA ALA A 390 6.36 -15.88 -8.91
C ALA A 390 5.38 -17.06 -8.75
N ARG A 391 5.78 -18.30 -9.07
CA ARG A 391 4.96 -19.50 -8.90
C ARG A 391 4.55 -19.71 -7.46
N GLU A 392 5.47 -19.57 -6.52
CA GLU A 392 5.19 -19.77 -5.10
C GLU A 392 4.19 -18.73 -4.59
N ASN A 393 4.42 -17.43 -4.86
CA ASN A 393 3.56 -16.38 -4.33
C ASN A 393 2.20 -16.28 -5.03
N VAL A 394 2.12 -16.59 -6.33
CA VAL A 394 0.81 -16.69 -7.01
C VAL A 394 -0.03 -17.78 -6.37
N VAL A 395 0.53 -18.97 -6.13
CA VAL A 395 -0.18 -20.08 -5.49
C VAL A 395 -0.54 -19.76 -4.04
N ARG A 396 0.36 -19.10 -3.30
CA ARG A 396 0.11 -18.70 -1.92
C ARG A 396 -1.08 -17.73 -1.81
N LEU A 397 -1.17 -16.77 -2.72
CA LEU A 397 -2.13 -15.65 -2.65
C LEU A 397 -3.44 -15.87 -3.39
N MET A 398 -3.50 -16.85 -4.30
CA MET A 398 -4.72 -17.12 -5.08
C MET A 398 -5.97 -17.52 -4.27
N PRO A 399 -5.91 -18.01 -3.02
CA PRO A 399 -7.13 -18.23 -2.23
C PRO A 399 -7.88 -16.93 -1.89
N HIS A 400 -7.19 -15.79 -1.81
CA HIS A 400 -7.77 -14.53 -1.32
C HIS A 400 -8.71 -13.89 -2.35
N PRO A 401 -10.01 -13.72 -2.03
CA PRO A 401 -10.95 -13.08 -2.96
C PRO A 401 -10.67 -11.59 -3.16
N SER A 402 -10.03 -10.92 -2.20
CA SER A 402 -9.62 -9.52 -2.29
C SER A 402 -8.59 -9.27 -3.39
N LEU A 403 -7.72 -10.23 -3.70
CA LEU A 403 -6.74 -10.10 -4.77
C LEU A 403 -7.43 -10.15 -6.14
N VAL A 404 -7.37 -9.03 -6.89
CA VAL A 404 -8.11 -8.86 -8.15
C VAL A 404 -7.23 -8.62 -9.36
N LEU A 405 -5.96 -8.26 -9.17
CA LEU A 405 -5.06 -7.92 -10.27
C LEU A 405 -3.61 -8.26 -9.94
N TRP A 406 -2.93 -8.93 -10.85
CA TRP A 406 -1.49 -9.10 -10.86
C TRP A 406 -0.84 -8.06 -11.79
N ASN A 407 0.22 -7.40 -11.33
CA ASN A 407 0.94 -6.40 -12.10
C ASN A 407 2.43 -6.73 -12.18
N GLY A 408 3.00 -6.68 -13.38
CA GLY A 408 4.36 -7.14 -13.66
C GLY A 408 5.46 -6.29 -13.01
N ASN A 409 5.29 -4.97 -12.95
CA ASN A 409 6.30 -4.07 -12.40
C ASN A 409 5.76 -2.67 -12.11
N ASN A 410 6.55 -1.91 -11.34
CA ASN A 410 6.39 -0.47 -11.17
C ASN A 410 7.39 0.29 -12.05
N GLU A 411 6.89 1.04 -13.03
CA GLU A 411 7.59 2.04 -13.85
C GLU A 411 8.73 1.55 -14.76
N ASN A 412 9.08 0.26 -14.78
CA ASN A 412 10.21 -0.21 -15.56
C ASN A 412 9.98 -0.09 -17.08
N LEU A 413 8.74 -0.31 -17.55
CA LEU A 413 8.37 -0.11 -18.95
C LEU A 413 8.45 1.37 -19.34
N TRP A 414 8.05 2.24 -18.44
CA TRP A 414 8.16 3.69 -18.63
C TRP A 414 9.62 4.16 -18.56
N GLY A 415 10.37 3.69 -17.54
CA GLY A 415 11.80 4.00 -17.39
C GLY A 415 12.63 3.60 -18.60
N PHE A 416 12.34 2.45 -19.20
CA PHE A 416 12.98 2.03 -20.46
C PHE A 416 12.79 3.09 -21.55
N ARG A 417 11.59 3.63 -21.68
CA ARG A 417 11.23 4.60 -22.72
C ARG A 417 11.76 6.00 -22.46
N ASP A 418 11.62 6.52 -21.22
CA ASP A 418 11.81 7.95 -20.93
C ASP A 418 13.07 8.26 -20.12
N TRP A 419 13.66 7.30 -19.38
CA TRP A 419 14.77 7.58 -18.49
C TRP A 419 16.14 7.29 -19.13
N GLY A 420 16.20 7.22 -20.47
CA GLY A 420 17.42 6.96 -21.25
C GLY A 420 17.96 5.54 -21.09
N TRP A 421 17.14 4.58 -20.63
CA TRP A 421 17.60 3.21 -20.43
C TRP A 421 17.79 2.47 -21.74
N GLU A 422 16.95 2.70 -22.75
CA GLU A 422 17.06 2.06 -24.07
C GLU A 422 18.44 2.26 -24.68
N GLU A 423 18.96 3.51 -24.64
CA GLU A 423 20.28 3.84 -25.14
C GLU A 423 21.41 3.23 -24.28
N ARG A 424 21.30 3.33 -22.94
CA ARG A 424 22.28 2.81 -21.99
C ARG A 424 22.41 1.30 -22.01
N LEU A 425 21.32 0.57 -22.23
CA LEU A 425 21.27 -0.89 -22.27
C LEU A 425 21.86 -1.46 -23.56
N ALA A 426 21.80 -0.71 -24.67
CA ALA A 426 22.36 -1.13 -25.96
C ALA A 426 21.96 -2.56 -26.40
N GLY A 427 20.74 -2.99 -26.06
CA GLY A 427 20.18 -4.31 -26.38
C GLY A 427 20.36 -5.38 -25.31
N GLU A 428 20.96 -5.06 -24.16
CA GLU A 428 21.02 -5.97 -23.02
C GLU A 428 19.62 -6.19 -22.40
N SER A 429 19.44 -7.31 -21.71
CA SER A 429 18.19 -7.64 -20.99
C SER A 429 17.89 -6.63 -19.87
N TRP A 430 16.60 -6.36 -19.60
CA TRP A 430 16.22 -5.36 -18.61
C TRP A 430 14.91 -5.68 -17.86
N GLY A 431 14.37 -6.89 -18.07
CA GLY A 431 13.15 -7.35 -17.43
C GLY A 431 11.94 -7.42 -18.35
N GLU A 432 12.02 -6.95 -19.60
CA GLU A 432 10.91 -7.06 -20.57
C GLU A 432 10.40 -8.50 -20.68
N GLY A 433 11.32 -9.47 -20.77
CA GLY A 433 10.98 -10.90 -20.84
C GLY A 433 10.32 -11.44 -19.58
N TYR A 434 10.48 -10.78 -18.41
CA TYR A 434 9.67 -11.06 -17.24
C TYR A 434 8.25 -10.53 -17.42
N TYR A 435 8.11 -9.24 -17.74
CA TYR A 435 6.82 -8.54 -17.71
C TYR A 435 5.87 -8.94 -18.83
N LEU A 436 6.39 -9.20 -20.03
CA LEU A 436 5.61 -9.56 -21.21
C LEU A 436 5.63 -11.07 -21.53
N GLY A 437 6.46 -11.86 -20.85
CA GLY A 437 6.62 -13.28 -21.13
C GLY A 437 6.46 -14.21 -19.94
N LEU A 438 7.40 -14.18 -18.98
CA LEU A 438 7.46 -15.14 -17.89
C LEU A 438 6.28 -14.97 -16.91
N LEU A 439 6.06 -13.76 -16.40
CA LEU A 439 5.06 -13.49 -15.38
C LEU A 439 3.62 -13.75 -15.87
N PRO A 440 3.19 -13.25 -17.06
CA PRO A 440 1.84 -13.59 -17.57
C PRO A 440 1.66 -15.09 -17.78
N ARG A 441 2.70 -15.82 -18.22
CA ARG A 441 2.65 -17.28 -18.34
C ARG A 441 2.47 -17.94 -16.98
N VAL A 442 3.25 -17.53 -15.96
CA VAL A 442 3.13 -18.08 -14.60
C VAL A 442 1.75 -17.83 -14.01
N VAL A 443 1.20 -16.62 -14.19
CA VAL A 443 -0.16 -16.30 -13.74
C VAL A 443 -1.19 -17.16 -14.47
N ALA A 444 -1.13 -17.25 -15.80
CA ALA A 444 -2.06 -18.05 -16.58
C ALA A 444 -2.04 -19.54 -16.24
N GLU A 445 -0.84 -20.09 -15.94
CA GLU A 445 -0.67 -21.50 -15.54
C GLU A 445 -1.10 -21.79 -14.09
N SER A 446 -0.96 -20.81 -13.19
CA SER A 446 -1.18 -21.01 -11.75
C SER A 446 -2.53 -20.48 -11.28
N ASP A 447 -2.92 -19.28 -11.71
CA ASP A 447 -4.13 -18.55 -11.30
C ASP A 447 -4.84 -17.89 -12.50
N PRO A 448 -5.48 -18.68 -13.38
CA PRO A 448 -6.19 -18.14 -14.55
C PRO A 448 -7.47 -17.37 -14.19
N THR A 449 -7.83 -17.28 -12.92
CA THR A 449 -9.05 -16.61 -12.43
C THR A 449 -8.88 -15.10 -12.23
N ARG A 450 -7.67 -14.58 -12.42
CA ARG A 450 -7.35 -13.16 -12.24
C ARG A 450 -6.66 -12.57 -13.46
N PRO A 451 -6.96 -11.31 -13.80
CA PRO A 451 -6.27 -10.61 -14.86
C PRO A 451 -4.82 -10.27 -14.47
N TYR A 452 -4.01 -10.07 -15.51
CA TYR A 452 -2.62 -9.62 -15.41
C TYR A 452 -2.42 -8.37 -16.28
N THR A 453 -1.60 -7.41 -15.79
CA THR A 453 -1.06 -6.30 -16.57
C THR A 453 0.46 -6.30 -16.51
N ALA A 454 1.12 -5.93 -17.61
CA ALA A 454 2.57 -6.02 -17.71
C ALA A 454 3.32 -5.03 -16.81
N GLY A 455 2.69 -3.91 -16.49
CA GLY A 455 3.28 -2.88 -15.63
C GLY A 455 2.29 -1.78 -15.28
N SER A 456 2.74 -0.88 -14.45
CA SER A 456 2.09 0.37 -14.11
C SER A 456 3.19 1.47 -14.09
N PRO A 457 3.08 2.51 -14.96
CA PRO A 457 2.07 2.67 -16.00
C PRO A 457 2.27 1.73 -17.18
N TRP A 458 1.18 1.42 -17.91
CA TRP A 458 1.24 0.65 -19.12
C TRP A 458 0.02 0.91 -20.02
N SER A 459 0.26 1.31 -21.25
CA SER A 459 -0.76 1.58 -22.28
C SER A 459 -1.28 0.32 -22.98
N GLY A 460 -0.74 -0.86 -22.67
CA GLY A 460 -1.09 -2.13 -23.29
C GLY A 460 -0.27 -2.53 -24.53
N SER A 461 0.55 -1.63 -25.06
CA SER A 461 1.34 -1.87 -26.28
C SER A 461 2.55 -0.93 -26.38
N TRP A 462 3.65 -1.42 -26.96
CA TRP A 462 4.81 -0.58 -27.35
C TRP A 462 4.54 0.36 -28.54
N GLU A 463 3.43 0.22 -29.24
CA GLU A 463 2.99 1.15 -30.29
C GLU A 463 2.59 2.52 -29.73
N ARG A 464 2.34 2.57 -28.42
CA ARG A 464 1.97 3.76 -27.66
C ARG A 464 2.99 4.02 -26.56
N HIS A 465 3.01 5.26 -26.08
CA HIS A 465 3.83 5.60 -24.94
C HIS A 465 3.34 4.83 -23.69
N PRO A 466 4.22 4.20 -22.87
CA PRO A 466 3.79 3.43 -21.69
C PRO A 466 2.92 4.22 -20.73
N ASN A 467 3.18 5.52 -20.56
CA ASN A 467 2.45 6.43 -19.68
C ASN A 467 1.43 7.31 -20.45
N ASP A 468 0.84 6.80 -21.54
CA ASP A 468 -0.20 7.53 -22.29
C ASP A 468 -1.50 7.58 -21.49
N PRO A 469 -2.03 8.76 -21.12
CA PRO A 469 -3.22 8.88 -20.29
C PRO A 469 -4.49 8.30 -20.95
N ALA A 470 -4.56 8.27 -22.29
CA ALA A 470 -5.70 7.74 -23.02
C ALA A 470 -5.78 6.20 -23.02
N HIS A 471 -4.77 5.50 -22.51
CA HIS A 471 -4.69 4.04 -22.63
C HIS A 471 -4.18 3.37 -21.36
N GLY A 472 -4.96 2.45 -20.79
CA GLY A 472 -4.55 1.64 -19.65
C GLY A 472 -4.30 2.47 -18.37
N THR A 473 -3.12 2.36 -17.80
CA THR A 473 -2.76 3.02 -16.53
C THR A 473 -1.78 4.17 -16.72
N HIS A 474 -1.93 5.20 -15.90
CA HIS A 474 -1.15 6.43 -15.95
C HIS A 474 -0.56 6.78 -14.59
N HIS A 475 0.68 7.29 -14.56
CA HIS A 475 1.33 7.89 -13.39
C HIS A 475 1.48 9.40 -13.63
N SER A 476 0.94 10.22 -12.72
CA SER A 476 0.91 11.68 -12.85
C SER A 476 1.90 12.33 -11.87
N TRP A 477 3.19 12.38 -12.26
CA TRP A 477 4.27 12.91 -11.42
C TRP A 477 4.71 14.32 -11.80
N ASP A 478 4.17 14.90 -12.88
CA ASP A 478 4.52 16.26 -13.30
C ASP A 478 4.20 17.30 -12.23
N VAL A 479 3.09 17.14 -11.54
CA VAL A 479 2.66 18.04 -10.46
C VAL A 479 3.68 18.06 -9.32
N TRP A 480 4.10 16.90 -8.81
CA TRP A 480 5.16 16.87 -7.80
C TRP A 480 6.48 17.42 -8.29
N ASN A 481 6.87 17.07 -9.51
CA ASN A 481 8.19 17.39 -10.03
C ASN A 481 8.34 18.81 -10.56
N ARG A 482 7.31 19.37 -11.23
CA ARG A 482 7.46 20.61 -11.99
C ARG A 482 6.26 21.54 -11.93
N GLU A 483 5.05 20.97 -12.03
CA GLU A 483 3.84 21.75 -12.32
C GLU A 483 3.05 22.10 -11.05
N ASP A 484 2.06 22.95 -11.21
CA ASP A 484 1.06 23.22 -10.18
C ASP A 484 0.01 22.09 -10.18
N TYR A 485 -0.66 21.87 -9.05
CA TYR A 485 -1.71 20.85 -8.97
C TYR A 485 -2.93 21.15 -9.87
N ALA A 486 -3.05 22.35 -10.41
CA ALA A 486 -4.02 22.67 -11.47
C ALA A 486 -3.77 21.81 -12.73
N GLU A 487 -2.54 21.37 -12.98
CA GLU A 487 -2.15 20.50 -14.10
C GLU A 487 -2.84 19.13 -14.08
N TYR A 488 -3.27 18.63 -12.92
CA TYR A 488 -4.10 17.43 -12.88
C TYR A 488 -5.37 17.50 -13.73
N ARG A 489 -5.81 18.72 -14.10
CA ARG A 489 -6.98 18.96 -14.96
C ARG A 489 -6.66 18.99 -16.45
N ALA A 490 -5.39 18.93 -16.84
CA ALA A 490 -4.97 18.99 -18.24
C ALA A 490 -5.44 17.78 -19.06
N ASN A 491 -5.67 16.65 -18.43
CA ASN A 491 -6.16 15.44 -19.09
C ASN A 491 -7.07 14.58 -18.18
N VAL A 492 -7.74 13.60 -18.79
CA VAL A 492 -8.58 12.61 -18.11
C VAL A 492 -8.02 11.21 -18.42
N PRO A 493 -7.08 10.71 -17.60
CA PRO A 493 -6.53 9.38 -17.78
C PRO A 493 -7.60 8.29 -17.62
N ARG A 494 -7.39 7.16 -18.30
CA ARG A 494 -8.29 6.01 -18.16
C ARG A 494 -8.25 5.41 -16.75
N PHE A 495 -7.08 5.45 -16.11
CA PHE A 495 -6.88 5.04 -14.73
C PHE A 495 -5.57 5.68 -14.20
N VAL A 496 -5.63 6.38 -13.08
CA VAL A 496 -4.47 7.00 -12.45
C VAL A 496 -3.93 6.09 -11.35
N ALA A 497 -2.83 5.38 -11.62
CA ALA A 497 -2.28 4.39 -10.69
C ALA A 497 -1.26 4.98 -9.69
N GLU A 498 -0.71 6.17 -9.99
CA GLU A 498 0.08 6.95 -9.04
C GLU A 498 -0.05 8.45 -9.29
N PHE A 499 -0.17 9.20 -8.22
CA PHE A 499 -0.04 10.65 -8.14
C PHE A 499 0.08 11.04 -6.68
N GLY A 500 0.75 12.15 -6.38
CA GLY A 500 0.98 12.50 -5.00
C GLY A 500 1.62 13.87 -4.80
N TRP A 501 1.59 14.34 -3.56
CA TRP A 501 2.27 15.52 -3.06
C TRP A 501 2.81 15.27 -1.66
N GLN A 502 4.04 15.73 -1.34
CA GLN A 502 4.64 15.53 -0.02
C GLN A 502 4.16 16.51 1.04
N ALA A 503 4.22 16.05 2.30
CA ALA A 503 4.21 16.90 3.48
C ALA A 503 4.96 16.20 4.64
N PRO A 504 5.46 16.96 5.64
CA PRO A 504 6.07 16.36 6.82
C PRO A 504 5.05 15.53 7.61
N PRO A 505 5.52 14.58 8.44
CA PRO A 505 4.65 13.78 9.31
C PRO A 505 4.00 14.64 10.40
N ALA A 506 3.14 14.07 11.21
CA ALA A 506 2.51 14.72 12.34
C ALA A 506 3.56 15.32 13.31
N TYR A 507 3.18 16.36 14.03
CA TYR A 507 4.12 17.10 14.89
C TYR A 507 4.76 16.22 15.97
N ALA A 508 3.97 15.36 16.62
CA ALA A 508 4.50 14.46 17.65
C ALA A 508 5.49 13.42 17.07
N THR A 509 5.28 12.98 15.84
CA THR A 509 6.21 12.08 15.14
C THR A 509 7.54 12.78 14.89
N LEU A 510 7.53 14.03 14.41
CA LEU A 510 8.74 14.84 14.26
C LEU A 510 9.48 15.03 15.58
N ARG A 511 8.76 15.41 16.64
CA ARG A 511 9.37 15.63 17.96
C ARG A 511 10.01 14.38 18.55
N ARG A 512 9.39 13.20 18.31
CA ARG A 512 9.96 11.91 18.70
C ARG A 512 11.21 11.57 17.88
N ALA A 513 11.13 11.76 16.58
CA ALA A 513 12.22 11.42 15.66
C ALA A 513 13.43 12.35 15.77
N LEU A 514 13.21 13.62 16.14
CA LEU A 514 14.23 14.67 16.22
C LEU A 514 14.33 15.24 17.65
N PRO A 515 14.74 14.41 18.65
CA PRO A 515 14.77 14.82 20.04
C PRO A 515 15.76 15.95 20.26
N GLY A 516 15.31 17.06 20.89
CA GLY A 516 16.16 18.20 21.25
C GLY A 516 16.51 19.13 20.08
N GLU A 517 16.14 18.80 18.82
CA GLU A 517 16.37 19.66 17.68
C GLU A 517 15.37 20.83 17.65
N VAL A 518 15.85 22.02 17.32
CA VAL A 518 14.99 23.15 16.98
C VAL A 518 14.50 22.92 15.55
N LEU A 519 13.19 22.61 15.44
CA LEU A 519 12.61 22.27 14.15
C LEU A 519 12.61 23.50 13.22
N ALA A 520 13.16 23.31 12.03
CA ALA A 520 13.10 24.23 10.89
C ALA A 520 13.06 23.37 9.61
N PRO A 521 12.50 23.89 8.51
CA PRO A 521 12.44 23.12 7.25
C PRO A 521 13.80 22.61 6.78
N ASP A 522 14.87 23.32 7.10
CA ASP A 522 16.26 23.07 6.72
C ASP A 522 17.15 22.62 7.90
N SER A 523 16.56 22.29 9.05
CA SER A 523 17.33 21.74 10.17
C SER A 523 17.92 20.37 9.83
N PRO A 524 19.07 20.00 10.38
CA PRO A 524 19.83 18.81 9.96
C PRO A 524 19.03 17.50 10.00
N GLY A 525 18.20 17.31 11.02
CA GLY A 525 17.35 16.14 11.13
C GLY A 525 16.22 16.16 10.12
N MET A 526 15.56 17.30 9.91
CA MET A 526 14.52 17.46 8.90
C MET A 526 15.05 17.15 7.50
N LEU A 527 16.25 17.65 7.16
CA LEU A 527 16.89 17.35 5.87
C LEU A 527 17.26 15.86 5.74
N HIS A 528 17.68 15.22 6.84
CA HIS A 528 17.99 13.79 6.82
C HIS A 528 16.73 12.92 6.59
N HIS A 529 15.59 13.33 7.15
CA HIS A 529 14.30 12.69 6.99
C HIS A 529 13.51 13.21 5.77
N GLN A 530 14.15 13.94 4.84
CA GLN A 530 13.68 14.26 3.50
C GLN A 530 14.51 13.46 2.50
N LYS A 531 13.91 12.45 1.90
CA LYS A 531 14.63 11.51 1.01
C LYS A 531 14.45 11.83 -0.47
N ALA A 532 13.45 12.63 -0.84
CA ALA A 532 13.21 13.00 -2.23
C ALA A 532 14.24 14.03 -2.71
N GLU A 533 14.72 13.84 -3.94
CA GLU A 533 15.59 14.80 -4.60
C GLU A 533 14.92 16.17 -4.71
N ASP A 534 15.60 17.23 -4.23
CA ASP A 534 15.07 18.59 -4.12
C ASP A 534 13.69 18.68 -3.42
N GLY A 535 13.40 17.75 -2.50
CA GLY A 535 12.08 17.66 -1.88
C GLY A 535 11.64 18.98 -1.21
N ASN A 536 12.54 19.62 -0.45
CA ASN A 536 12.25 20.90 0.18
C ASN A 536 12.07 22.03 -0.84
N GLY A 537 12.82 22.02 -1.95
CA GLY A 537 12.64 22.98 -3.05
C GLY A 537 11.28 22.81 -3.73
N LYS A 538 10.85 21.56 -3.94
CA LYS A 538 9.52 21.24 -4.49
C LYS A 538 8.40 21.72 -3.55
N LEU A 539 8.53 21.48 -2.23
CA LEU A 539 7.58 21.95 -1.22
C LEU A 539 7.51 23.49 -1.22
N ALA A 540 8.65 24.17 -1.21
CA ALA A 540 8.71 25.64 -1.23
C ALA A 540 8.07 26.22 -2.49
N ARG A 541 8.35 25.64 -3.66
CA ARG A 541 7.75 26.03 -4.95
C ARG A 541 6.23 25.89 -4.95
N GLY A 542 5.72 24.75 -4.46
CA GLY A 542 4.29 24.52 -4.35
C GLY A 542 3.61 25.49 -3.39
N LEU A 543 4.19 25.71 -2.22
CA LEU A 543 3.66 26.69 -1.26
C LEU A 543 3.64 28.10 -1.82
N ALA A 544 4.71 28.56 -2.46
CA ALA A 544 4.82 29.92 -2.99
C ALA A 544 3.77 30.25 -4.06
N ARG A 545 3.21 29.25 -4.74
CA ARG A 545 2.11 29.44 -5.70
C ARG A 545 0.79 29.78 -5.01
N HIS A 546 0.56 29.22 -3.81
CA HIS A 546 -0.73 29.26 -3.13
C HIS A 546 -0.75 30.07 -1.85
N PHE A 547 0.38 30.20 -1.13
CA PHE A 547 0.46 30.84 0.17
C PHE A 547 1.62 31.83 0.26
N ALA A 548 1.49 32.82 1.13
CA ALA A 548 2.63 33.58 1.59
C ALA A 548 3.48 32.71 2.50
N LEU A 549 4.78 32.59 2.20
CA LEU A 549 5.69 31.76 3.00
C LEU A 549 5.99 32.48 4.32
N PRO A 550 5.80 31.79 5.46
CA PRO A 550 6.17 32.35 6.76
C PRO A 550 7.69 32.38 6.91
N GLU A 551 8.24 33.58 7.23
CA GLU A 551 9.64 33.70 7.63
C GLU A 551 9.80 33.14 9.06
N ALA A 552 10.69 32.17 9.24
CA ALA A 552 11.09 31.58 10.53
C ALA A 552 9.94 31.06 11.44
N ASP A 553 8.78 30.75 10.87
CA ASP A 553 7.64 30.13 11.58
C ASP A 553 7.45 28.68 11.13
N PHE A 554 8.12 27.77 11.83
CA PHE A 554 8.03 26.34 11.52
C PHE A 554 6.61 25.79 11.68
N ASP A 555 5.87 26.21 12.69
CA ASP A 555 4.54 25.69 12.96
C ASP A 555 3.56 26.04 11.84
N ARG A 556 3.66 27.27 11.36
CA ARG A 556 2.91 27.74 10.20
C ARG A 556 3.31 27.04 8.92
N TRP A 557 4.61 26.86 8.67
CA TRP A 557 5.13 26.12 7.53
C TRP A 557 4.65 24.68 7.56
N HIS A 558 4.70 24.01 8.71
CA HIS A 558 4.24 22.63 8.91
C HIS A 558 2.74 22.47 8.57
N TYR A 559 1.90 23.36 9.07
CA TYR A 559 0.48 23.40 8.74
C TYR A 559 0.25 23.63 7.22
N LEU A 560 0.86 24.65 6.63
CA LEU A 560 0.63 25.00 5.21
C LEU A 560 1.10 23.93 4.24
N THR A 561 2.20 23.23 4.53
CA THR A 561 2.67 22.12 3.71
C THR A 561 1.67 20.96 3.71
N GLN A 562 1.09 20.65 4.88
CA GLN A 562 0.07 19.61 5.00
C GLN A 562 -1.26 20.00 4.33
N VAL A 563 -1.65 21.26 4.40
CA VAL A 563 -2.81 21.78 3.65
C VAL A 563 -2.58 21.68 2.15
N ASN A 564 -1.40 22.08 1.67
CA ASN A 564 -1.05 22.02 0.25
C ASN A 564 -1.05 20.58 -0.29
N GLN A 565 -0.56 19.62 0.51
CA GLN A 565 -0.66 18.19 0.19
C GLN A 565 -2.13 17.78 -0.02
N ALA A 566 -2.99 18.07 0.94
CA ALA A 566 -4.40 17.69 0.89
C ALA A 566 -5.11 18.30 -0.33
N ARG A 567 -4.84 19.59 -0.63
CA ARG A 567 -5.45 20.30 -1.78
C ARG A 567 -4.95 19.79 -3.12
N ALA A 568 -3.66 19.47 -3.23
CA ALA A 568 -3.12 18.87 -4.44
C ALA A 568 -3.83 17.55 -4.77
N ILE A 569 -3.99 16.68 -3.76
CA ILE A 569 -4.69 15.40 -3.93
C ILE A 569 -6.18 15.61 -4.22
N ALA A 570 -6.81 16.57 -3.56
CA ALA A 570 -8.21 16.92 -3.82
C ALA A 570 -8.42 17.36 -5.27
N ALA A 571 -7.54 18.22 -5.80
CA ALA A 571 -7.65 18.70 -7.17
C ALA A 571 -7.66 17.55 -8.21
N GLY A 572 -6.80 16.55 -8.01
CA GLY A 572 -6.76 15.35 -8.88
C GLY A 572 -8.00 14.47 -8.72
N ILE A 573 -8.31 14.04 -7.49
CA ILE A 573 -9.41 13.10 -7.25
C ILE A 573 -10.75 13.68 -7.68
N GLU A 574 -11.05 14.93 -7.31
CA GLU A 574 -12.32 15.58 -7.70
C GLU A 574 -12.47 15.67 -9.20
N HIS A 575 -11.39 16.04 -9.89
CA HIS A 575 -11.40 16.11 -11.35
C HIS A 575 -11.66 14.73 -11.96
N TRP A 576 -10.86 13.72 -11.63
CA TRP A 576 -10.95 12.40 -12.27
C TRP A 576 -12.21 11.63 -11.88
N ARG A 577 -12.65 11.70 -10.61
CA ARG A 577 -13.93 11.09 -10.19
C ARG A 577 -15.13 11.69 -10.93
N SER A 578 -15.08 13.01 -11.21
CA SER A 578 -16.16 13.70 -11.96
C SER A 578 -16.19 13.35 -13.44
N HIS A 579 -15.24 12.53 -13.93
CA HIS A 579 -15.21 12.02 -15.29
C HIS A 579 -15.49 10.51 -15.39
N TRP A 580 -15.97 9.88 -14.31
CA TRP A 580 -16.47 8.51 -14.43
C TRP A 580 -17.58 8.43 -15.49
N PRO A 581 -17.61 7.43 -16.44
CA PRO A 581 -16.77 6.22 -16.48
C PRO A 581 -15.50 6.34 -17.35
N VAL A 582 -15.12 7.51 -17.85
CA VAL A 582 -13.90 7.68 -18.65
C VAL A 582 -12.66 7.35 -17.83
N CYS A 583 -12.51 7.99 -16.68
CA CYS A 583 -11.54 7.60 -15.68
C CYS A 583 -12.16 6.58 -14.73
N ALA A 584 -11.53 5.42 -14.59
CA ALA A 584 -12.08 4.29 -13.81
C ALA A 584 -11.40 4.11 -12.44
N GLY A 585 -10.48 4.98 -12.04
CA GLY A 585 -9.88 4.89 -10.71
C GLY A 585 -8.71 5.83 -10.48
N THR A 586 -8.45 6.05 -9.20
CA THR A 586 -7.32 6.84 -8.72
C THR A 586 -6.65 6.10 -7.57
N ILE A 587 -5.33 5.92 -7.60
CA ILE A 587 -4.54 5.32 -6.52
C ILE A 587 -3.53 6.35 -6.04
N VAL A 588 -3.78 6.93 -4.87
CA VAL A 588 -2.91 7.94 -4.27
C VAL A 588 -1.58 7.33 -3.86
N TRP A 589 -0.49 7.95 -4.19
CA TRP A 589 0.80 7.71 -3.61
C TRP A 589 0.96 8.61 -2.39
N GLN A 590 0.91 8.12 -1.12
CA GLN A 590 0.69 6.75 -0.67
C GLN A 590 -0.14 6.71 0.63
N LEU A 591 -0.55 5.52 1.10
CA LEU A 591 -1.30 5.41 2.35
C LEU A 591 -0.42 5.62 3.58
N ASN A 592 0.71 4.91 3.66
CA ASN A 592 1.50 4.70 4.88
C ASN A 592 2.99 4.99 4.68
N ASP A 593 3.69 5.24 5.78
CA ASP A 593 5.14 5.32 5.87
C ASP A 593 5.71 4.17 6.71
N CYS A 594 6.97 3.80 6.44
CA CYS A 594 7.70 2.78 7.20
C CYS A 594 8.58 3.35 8.33
N TRP A 595 8.76 4.66 8.38
CA TRP A 595 9.56 5.38 9.36
C TRP A 595 9.17 6.87 9.38
N PRO A 596 9.66 7.71 10.35
CA PRO A 596 9.37 9.14 10.35
C PRO A 596 10.03 9.86 9.16
N VAL A 597 9.26 10.38 8.23
CA VAL A 597 9.78 10.98 6.99
C VAL A 597 8.84 12.04 6.43
N THR A 598 9.37 13.03 5.74
CA THR A 598 8.61 13.90 4.87
C THR A 598 8.28 13.13 3.59
N SER A 599 6.99 12.84 3.37
CA SER A 599 6.53 11.92 2.34
C SER A 599 5.15 12.25 1.82
N TRP A 600 4.68 11.45 0.88
CA TRP A 600 3.33 11.53 0.31
C TRP A 600 2.26 10.85 1.17
N ALA A 601 2.63 10.15 2.23
CA ALA A 601 1.72 9.32 3.02
C ALA A 601 0.56 10.11 3.64
N ALA A 602 -0.60 9.46 3.72
CA ALA A 602 -1.75 9.95 4.46
C ALA A 602 -1.69 9.59 5.95
N ILE A 603 -1.00 8.49 6.28
CA ILE A 603 -0.73 8.02 7.64
C ILE A 603 0.79 7.91 7.81
N ASP A 604 1.36 8.62 8.77
CA ASP A 604 2.80 8.65 9.00
C ASP A 604 3.36 7.35 9.63
N GLY A 605 4.68 7.26 9.74
CA GLY A 605 5.39 6.08 10.26
C GLY A 605 5.03 5.69 11.70
N ASP A 606 4.55 6.63 12.52
CA ASP A 606 4.03 6.36 13.87
C ASP A 606 2.53 6.01 13.87
N GLY A 607 1.90 6.00 12.69
CA GLY A 607 0.50 5.69 12.55
C GLY A 607 -0.45 6.83 12.85
N ARG A 608 0.01 8.06 12.70
CA ARG A 608 -0.80 9.26 12.87
C ARG A 608 -1.39 9.70 11.55
N GLU A 609 -2.65 10.03 11.58
CA GLU A 609 -3.34 10.61 10.43
C GLU A 609 -2.78 12.03 10.16
N LYS A 610 -2.34 12.26 8.93
CA LYS A 610 -2.05 13.60 8.41
C LYS A 610 -3.34 14.24 7.91
N PRO A 611 -3.39 15.57 7.71
CA PRO A 611 -4.58 16.24 7.17
C PRO A 611 -5.11 15.63 5.86
N LEU A 612 -4.23 15.08 5.03
CA LEU A 612 -4.60 14.33 3.83
C LEU A 612 -5.56 13.16 4.12
N TYR A 613 -5.41 12.46 5.25
CA TYR A 613 -6.30 11.36 5.62
C TYR A 613 -7.77 11.84 5.78
N HIS A 614 -7.97 12.98 6.42
CA HIS A 614 -9.31 13.55 6.59
C HIS A 614 -9.90 14.01 5.25
N GLU A 615 -9.05 14.54 4.37
CA GLU A 615 -9.46 14.93 3.04
C GLU A 615 -9.81 13.69 2.17
N LEU A 616 -9.06 12.59 2.26
CA LEU A 616 -9.41 11.33 1.58
C LEU A 616 -10.79 10.82 2.01
N ARG A 617 -11.15 10.92 3.29
CA ARG A 617 -12.51 10.55 3.76
C ARG A 617 -13.60 11.35 3.06
N ARG A 618 -13.39 12.63 2.81
CA ARG A 618 -14.31 13.47 2.04
C ARG A 618 -14.32 13.07 0.57
N LEU A 619 -13.13 12.94 -0.02
CA LEU A 619 -12.92 12.70 -1.44
C LEU A 619 -13.38 11.31 -1.88
N TYR A 620 -13.26 10.29 -1.04
CA TYR A 620 -13.63 8.90 -1.31
C TYR A 620 -14.98 8.49 -0.67
N ALA A 621 -15.75 9.46 -0.17
CA ALA A 621 -17.13 9.21 0.22
C ALA A 621 -17.97 8.70 -0.98
N ASP A 622 -18.99 7.92 -0.70
CA ASP A 622 -19.86 7.35 -1.76
C ASP A 622 -20.59 8.44 -2.54
N ARG A 623 -20.89 9.57 -1.91
CA ARG A 623 -21.47 10.76 -2.53
C ARG A 623 -20.52 11.95 -2.36
N LEU A 624 -20.26 12.67 -3.44
CA LEU A 624 -19.40 13.85 -3.44
C LEU A 624 -20.01 14.95 -4.31
N LEU A 625 -20.12 16.16 -3.75
CA LEU A 625 -20.32 17.37 -4.53
C LEU A 625 -18.95 18.01 -4.81
N THR A 626 -18.73 18.43 -6.04
CA THR A 626 -17.52 19.17 -6.43
C THR A 626 -17.79 20.21 -7.50
N LEU A 627 -17.02 21.29 -7.47
CA LEU A 627 -17.09 22.40 -8.42
C LEU A 627 -15.90 22.31 -9.35
N GLN A 628 -16.17 22.00 -10.63
CA GLN A 628 -15.15 21.69 -11.64
C GLN A 628 -15.15 22.73 -12.75
N VAL A 629 -13.96 23.26 -13.07
CA VAL A 629 -13.76 24.08 -14.26
C VAL A 629 -13.77 23.19 -15.49
N ARG A 630 -14.61 23.50 -16.46
CA ARG A 630 -14.76 22.82 -17.76
C ARG A 630 -14.63 23.85 -18.88
N ASP A 631 -14.52 23.40 -20.13
CA ASP A 631 -14.44 24.28 -21.31
C ASP A 631 -15.64 25.23 -21.41
N GLU A 632 -16.83 24.76 -21.02
CA GLU A 632 -18.07 25.53 -21.01
C GLU A 632 -18.28 26.40 -19.76
N GLY A 633 -17.35 26.45 -18.83
CA GLY A 633 -17.43 27.20 -17.58
C GLY A 633 -17.43 26.33 -16.32
N LEU A 634 -17.85 26.89 -15.19
CA LEU A 634 -17.89 26.18 -13.93
C LEU A 634 -19.08 25.23 -13.85
N VAL A 635 -18.84 23.99 -13.48
CA VAL A 635 -19.84 22.91 -13.37
C VAL A 635 -19.89 22.40 -11.93
N LEU A 636 -21.09 22.28 -11.36
CA LEU A 636 -21.32 21.50 -10.15
C LEU A 636 -21.51 20.03 -10.58
N ALA A 637 -20.63 19.16 -10.15
CA ALA A 637 -20.71 17.73 -10.37
C ALA A 637 -21.18 17.01 -9.10
N ALA A 638 -22.18 16.15 -9.24
CA ALA A 638 -22.65 15.19 -8.25
C ALA A 638 -22.12 13.80 -8.61
N VAL A 639 -21.14 13.33 -7.86
CA VAL A 639 -20.55 11.99 -8.00
C VAL A 639 -21.28 11.05 -7.06
N ASN A 640 -21.94 10.04 -7.60
CA ASN A 640 -22.66 9.03 -6.83
C ASN A 640 -22.10 7.63 -7.10
N GLN A 641 -21.41 7.05 -6.14
CA GLN A 641 -20.93 5.68 -6.17
C GLN A 641 -21.73 4.73 -5.28
N ALA A 642 -22.77 5.23 -4.60
CA ALA A 642 -23.72 4.39 -3.88
C ALA A 642 -24.56 3.54 -4.83
N GLY A 643 -25.06 2.41 -4.34
CA GLY A 643 -25.95 1.50 -5.08
C GLY A 643 -27.37 2.02 -5.34
N GLU A 644 -27.69 3.24 -4.86
CA GLU A 644 -28.99 3.88 -5.00
C GLU A 644 -28.84 5.21 -5.73
N ALA A 645 -29.91 5.61 -6.43
CA ALA A 645 -29.94 6.93 -7.03
C ALA A 645 -29.85 8.03 -5.97
N TRP A 646 -29.17 9.11 -6.31
CA TRP A 646 -29.03 10.27 -5.45
C TRP A 646 -29.73 11.48 -6.09
N ASP A 647 -30.77 11.91 -5.45
CA ASP A 647 -31.56 13.07 -5.84
C ASP A 647 -31.60 14.05 -4.67
N PRO A 648 -30.56 14.88 -4.46
CA PRO A 648 -30.58 15.91 -3.45
C PRO A 648 -31.72 16.91 -3.76
N ALA A 649 -32.53 17.23 -2.78
CA ALA A 649 -33.74 18.06 -2.91
C ALA A 649 -33.45 19.50 -3.43
N GLY A 650 -32.26 19.74 -3.90
CA GLY A 650 -31.75 21.00 -4.42
C GLY A 650 -30.39 21.30 -3.80
N VAL A 651 -29.44 21.72 -4.63
CA VAL A 651 -28.14 22.21 -4.16
C VAL A 651 -28.17 23.73 -4.17
N ARG A 652 -27.96 24.33 -3.01
CA ARG A 652 -27.92 25.78 -2.85
C ARG A 652 -26.53 26.30 -3.20
N LEU A 653 -26.46 27.12 -4.25
CA LEU A 653 -25.25 27.80 -4.69
C LEU A 653 -25.25 29.23 -4.15
N ARG A 654 -24.23 29.60 -3.40
CA ARG A 654 -24.07 30.94 -2.83
C ARG A 654 -22.75 31.55 -3.27
N ARG A 655 -22.81 32.63 -4.06
CA ARG A 655 -21.64 33.49 -4.26
C ARG A 655 -21.54 34.39 -3.02
N MET A 656 -20.42 34.27 -2.34
CA MET A 656 -20.16 34.98 -1.08
C MET A 656 -18.94 35.83 -1.17
N SER A 657 -18.93 36.96 -0.48
CA SER A 657 -17.70 37.67 -0.22
C SER A 657 -16.90 36.98 0.91
N VAL A 658 -15.59 37.19 0.94
CA VAL A 658 -14.74 36.66 2.04
C VAL A 658 -15.09 37.28 3.40
N GLN A 659 -15.84 38.38 3.45
CA GLN A 659 -16.42 38.92 4.70
C GLN A 659 -17.72 38.24 5.13
N GLY A 660 -18.17 37.20 4.40
CA GLY A 660 -19.33 36.41 4.76
C GLY A 660 -20.67 36.93 4.25
N VAL A 661 -20.69 37.92 3.38
CA VAL A 661 -21.92 38.46 2.78
C VAL A 661 -22.33 37.61 1.59
N VAL A 662 -23.58 37.15 1.55
CA VAL A 662 -24.15 36.51 0.37
C VAL A 662 -24.40 37.57 -0.70
N VAL A 663 -23.70 37.45 -1.83
CA VAL A 663 -23.79 38.40 -2.98
C VAL A 663 -24.91 37.96 -3.91
N ALA A 664 -25.02 36.69 -4.19
CA ALA A 664 -26.08 36.09 -4.97
C ALA A 664 -26.33 34.66 -4.53
N GLU A 665 -27.55 34.16 -4.69
CA GLU A 665 -27.94 32.79 -4.32
C GLU A 665 -28.90 32.23 -5.35
N VAL A 666 -28.69 30.95 -5.70
CA VAL A 666 -29.61 30.18 -6.54
C VAL A 666 -29.64 28.73 -6.07
N THR A 667 -30.76 28.07 -6.25
CA THR A 667 -30.85 26.62 -6.02
C THR A 667 -30.92 25.91 -7.36
N VAL A 668 -30.06 24.93 -7.57
CA VAL A 668 -30.04 24.08 -8.76
C VAL A 668 -30.43 22.66 -8.40
N SER A 669 -31.04 21.95 -9.35
CA SER A 669 -31.30 20.53 -9.21
C SER A 669 -30.25 19.74 -9.96
N VAL A 670 -29.67 18.75 -9.29
CA VAL A 670 -28.77 17.76 -9.89
C VAL A 670 -29.13 16.41 -9.32
N SER A 671 -29.32 15.39 -10.15
CA SER A 671 -29.56 14.02 -9.70
C SER A 671 -28.62 13.08 -10.44
N ALA A 672 -28.08 12.10 -9.72
CA ALA A 672 -27.20 11.09 -10.25
C ALA A 672 -27.79 9.70 -10.00
N ALA A 673 -27.93 8.89 -11.04
CA ALA A 673 -28.32 7.48 -10.89
C ALA A 673 -27.28 6.73 -10.04
N ALA A 674 -27.62 5.52 -9.58
CA ALA A 674 -26.68 4.66 -8.88
C ALA A 674 -25.38 4.50 -9.69
N ARG A 675 -24.24 4.69 -9.04
CA ARG A 675 -22.91 4.48 -9.64
C ARG A 675 -22.62 5.34 -10.87
N THR A 676 -23.14 6.58 -10.89
CA THR A 676 -22.95 7.53 -12.00
C THR A 676 -22.50 8.90 -11.53
N VAL A 677 -22.19 9.75 -12.49
CA VAL A 677 -21.89 11.17 -12.29
C VAL A 677 -22.89 11.99 -13.10
N ALA A 678 -23.39 13.06 -12.48
CA ALA A 678 -24.20 14.07 -13.14
C ALA A 678 -23.61 15.47 -12.92
N GLY A 679 -23.73 16.32 -13.91
CA GLY A 679 -23.26 17.70 -13.83
C GLY A 679 -24.34 18.71 -14.20
N VAL A 680 -24.28 19.88 -13.59
CA VAL A 680 -25.08 21.04 -13.95
C VAL A 680 -24.18 22.26 -14.04
N ARG A 681 -24.33 23.05 -15.09
CA ARG A 681 -23.59 24.30 -15.22
C ARG A 681 -23.97 25.26 -14.09
N VAL A 682 -22.98 25.87 -13.46
CA VAL A 682 -23.21 26.92 -12.46
C VAL A 682 -23.79 28.13 -13.17
N PRO A 683 -24.93 28.68 -12.71
CA PRO A 683 -25.51 29.88 -13.29
C PRO A 683 -24.55 31.09 -13.14
N HIS A 684 -24.38 31.87 -14.21
CA HIS A 684 -23.43 32.97 -14.27
C HIS A 684 -23.59 33.99 -13.13
N GLU A 685 -24.84 34.20 -12.65
CA GLU A 685 -25.14 35.12 -11.55
C GLU A 685 -24.48 34.77 -10.23
N VAL A 686 -24.14 33.49 -10.02
CA VAL A 686 -23.46 32.99 -8.81
C VAL A 686 -22.02 32.59 -9.04
N GLU A 687 -21.49 32.72 -10.27
CA GLU A 687 -20.05 32.54 -10.51
C GLU A 687 -19.23 33.64 -9.83
N PRO A 688 -18.21 33.33 -8.99
CA PRO A 688 -17.35 34.37 -8.43
C PRO A 688 -16.41 34.90 -9.51
N VAL A 689 -16.31 36.25 -9.61
CA VAL A 689 -15.51 36.93 -10.62
C VAL A 689 -14.34 37.71 -10.03
N GLU A 690 -14.35 37.95 -8.74
CA GLU A 690 -13.34 38.75 -8.06
C GLU A 690 -12.60 37.90 -6.99
N ALA A 691 -11.35 38.23 -6.71
CA ALA A 691 -10.55 37.54 -5.69
C ALA A 691 -11.15 37.58 -4.28
N LYS A 692 -12.00 38.57 -4.01
CA LYS A 692 -12.73 38.72 -2.73
C LYS A 692 -14.01 37.86 -2.63
N GLU A 693 -14.33 37.11 -3.67
CA GLU A 693 -15.55 36.29 -3.73
C GLU A 693 -15.21 34.81 -3.86
N PHE A 694 -16.12 33.95 -3.40
CA PHE A 694 -16.01 32.51 -3.56
C PHE A 694 -17.41 31.90 -3.69
N LEU A 695 -17.50 30.68 -4.23
CA LEU A 695 -18.73 29.93 -4.37
C LEU A 695 -18.79 28.82 -3.35
N VAL A 696 -19.95 28.72 -2.70
CA VAL A 696 -20.29 27.59 -1.83
C VAL A 696 -21.49 26.85 -2.41
N ALA A 697 -21.35 25.54 -2.57
CA ALA A 697 -22.43 24.64 -2.95
C ALA A 697 -22.78 23.75 -1.75
N ASP A 698 -23.98 23.86 -1.22
CA ASP A 698 -24.47 23.07 -0.09
C ASP A 698 -25.70 22.25 -0.52
N GLY A 699 -25.65 20.94 -0.29
CA GLY A 699 -26.78 20.03 -0.56
C GLY A 699 -26.61 18.69 0.14
N ASP A 700 -27.67 18.17 0.74
CA ASP A 700 -27.70 16.88 1.42
C ASP A 700 -26.59 16.65 2.46
N GLY A 701 -26.26 17.73 3.21
CA GLY A 701 -25.18 17.70 4.21
C GLY A 701 -23.76 17.75 3.62
N LEU A 702 -23.62 17.80 2.30
CA LEU A 702 -22.34 17.92 1.61
C LEU A 702 -22.07 19.38 1.21
N ARG A 703 -20.81 19.73 1.17
CA ARG A 703 -20.34 21.06 0.76
C ARG A 703 -19.20 20.96 -0.24
N ALA A 704 -19.28 21.77 -1.29
CA ALA A 704 -18.15 22.10 -2.16
C ALA A 704 -17.87 23.61 -2.10
N VAL A 705 -16.59 24.00 -2.13
CA VAL A 705 -16.16 25.39 -2.08
C VAL A 705 -15.20 25.65 -3.24
N TYR A 706 -15.41 26.75 -3.95
CA TYR A 706 -14.55 27.13 -5.07
C TYR A 706 -14.10 28.59 -4.91
N PHE A 707 -12.77 28.79 -4.96
CA PHE A 707 -12.13 30.11 -5.02
C PHE A 707 -11.56 30.30 -6.43
N PRO A 708 -11.82 31.45 -7.07
CA PRO A 708 -11.39 31.67 -8.47
C PRO A 708 -9.89 32.00 -8.63
N VAL A 709 -9.20 32.26 -7.53
CA VAL A 709 -7.78 32.60 -7.48
C VAL A 709 -7.06 31.81 -6.38
N PRO A 710 -5.72 31.68 -6.47
CA PRO A 710 -4.93 31.07 -5.39
C PRO A 710 -5.08 31.83 -4.06
N ASP A 711 -4.90 31.11 -2.94
CA ASP A 711 -5.10 31.70 -1.59
C ASP A 711 -4.29 32.94 -1.29
N ARG A 712 -3.07 33.02 -1.84
CA ARG A 712 -2.21 34.23 -1.70
C ARG A 712 -2.82 35.51 -2.28
N GLU A 713 -3.79 35.39 -3.18
CA GLU A 713 -4.46 36.50 -3.84
C GLU A 713 -5.83 36.81 -3.22
N VAL A 714 -6.33 35.90 -2.38
CA VAL A 714 -7.60 36.07 -1.67
C VAL A 714 -7.40 37.01 -0.49
N PRO A 715 -8.13 38.12 -0.40
CA PRO A 715 -8.04 39.06 0.73
C PRO A 715 -8.81 38.52 1.93
N TYR A 716 -8.33 37.44 2.53
CA TYR A 716 -8.95 36.83 3.70
C TYR A 716 -9.12 37.84 4.84
N PRO A 717 -10.24 37.82 5.58
CA PRO A 717 -10.33 38.52 6.87
C PRO A 717 -9.38 37.83 7.88
N GLN A 718 -9.00 38.55 8.94
CA GLN A 718 -8.36 37.93 10.07
C GLN A 718 -9.32 36.88 10.66
N PRO A 719 -8.90 35.59 10.83
CA PRO A 719 -9.76 34.59 11.40
C PRO A 719 -10.13 34.92 12.85
N GLU A 720 -11.44 35.01 13.14
CA GLU A 720 -11.97 35.19 14.48
C GLU A 720 -12.92 34.05 14.80
N PHE A 721 -12.72 33.39 15.91
CA PHE A 721 -13.55 32.27 16.37
C PHE A 721 -13.48 32.08 17.89
N ASP A 722 -14.56 31.55 18.44
CA ASP A 722 -14.63 31.12 19.83
C ASP A 722 -14.29 29.64 19.94
N VAL A 723 -13.69 29.26 21.07
CA VAL A 723 -13.28 27.88 21.35
C VAL A 723 -13.86 27.44 22.69
N GLU A 724 -14.59 26.34 22.67
CA GLU A 724 -15.09 25.64 23.85
C GLU A 724 -14.44 24.26 23.93
N VAL A 725 -13.88 23.91 25.08
CA VAL A 725 -13.20 22.63 25.31
C VAL A 725 -14.03 21.80 26.27
N GLY A 726 -14.38 20.60 25.82
CA GLY A 726 -15.12 19.60 26.60
C GLY A 726 -14.33 18.31 26.78
N PRO A 727 -14.84 17.38 27.61
CA PRO A 727 -14.25 16.05 27.73
C PRO A 727 -14.27 15.32 26.38
N GLY A 728 -13.12 15.18 25.72
CA GLY A 728 -12.99 14.51 24.42
C GLY A 728 -13.52 15.30 23.22
N SER A 729 -13.67 16.63 23.32
CA SER A 729 -14.10 17.45 22.18
C SER A 729 -13.65 18.90 22.26
N VAL A 730 -13.50 19.51 21.06
CA VAL A 730 -13.28 20.95 20.89
C VAL A 730 -14.37 21.48 19.97
N THR A 731 -15.13 22.47 20.42
CA THR A 731 -16.10 23.18 19.56
C THR A 731 -15.54 24.54 19.16
N VAL A 732 -15.50 24.78 17.85
CA VAL A 732 -15.06 26.05 17.27
C VAL A 732 -16.25 26.73 16.61
N SER A 733 -16.53 27.97 16.99
CA SER A 733 -17.62 28.80 16.44
C SER A 733 -17.03 30.00 15.69
N ALA A 734 -17.18 30.03 14.36
CA ALA A 734 -16.59 31.03 13.49
C ALA A 734 -17.36 32.38 13.55
N ARG A 735 -16.65 33.50 13.72
CA ARG A 735 -17.18 34.84 13.61
C ARG A 735 -16.89 35.46 12.23
N THR A 736 -15.79 35.06 11.63
CA THR A 736 -15.40 35.40 10.25
C THR A 736 -15.26 34.12 9.44
N LEU A 737 -14.91 34.19 8.16
CA LEU A 737 -14.55 33.03 7.37
C LEU A 737 -13.31 32.38 7.97
N VAL A 738 -13.42 31.09 8.31
CA VAL A 738 -12.31 30.24 8.80
C VAL A 738 -12.11 29.12 7.80
N ARG A 739 -10.99 29.16 7.07
CA ARG A 739 -10.71 28.19 6.02
C ARG A 739 -9.69 27.15 6.46
N ASP A 740 -9.98 25.88 6.16
CA ASP A 740 -9.15 24.71 6.44
C ASP A 740 -8.71 24.63 7.91
N LEU A 741 -9.66 24.82 8.82
CA LEU A 741 -9.43 24.66 10.24
C LEU A 741 -8.92 23.25 10.56
N LEU A 742 -7.80 23.19 11.25
CA LEU A 742 -7.15 21.98 11.69
C LEU A 742 -6.80 22.07 13.16
N LEU A 743 -7.20 21.09 13.94
CA LEU A 743 -6.69 20.86 15.29
C LEU A 743 -5.53 19.84 15.21
N GLN A 744 -4.31 20.31 15.44
CA GLN A 744 -3.16 19.42 15.61
C GLN A 744 -3.18 18.85 17.05
N ALA A 745 -4.06 17.87 17.27
CA ALA A 745 -4.34 17.31 18.58
C ALA A 745 -3.11 16.69 19.25
N ASP A 746 -2.17 16.19 18.47
CA ASP A 746 -0.91 15.61 18.91
C ASP A 746 0.06 16.61 19.57
N ARG A 747 -0.18 17.91 19.43
CA ARG A 747 0.51 18.97 20.21
C ARG A 747 0.02 19.08 21.65
N LEU A 748 -1.20 18.60 21.90
CA LEU A 748 -1.84 18.61 23.24
C LEU A 748 -1.58 17.32 24.03
N GLY A 749 -1.13 16.30 23.36
CA GLY A 749 -0.77 15.00 23.94
C GLY A 749 -0.37 14.01 22.84
N THR A 750 0.72 13.30 23.05
CA THR A 750 1.26 12.41 22.00
C THR A 750 0.31 11.28 21.59
N ALA A 751 -0.66 10.91 22.42
CA ALA A 751 -1.71 9.94 22.10
C ALA A 751 -2.96 10.59 21.47
N ALA A 752 -3.08 11.92 21.51
CA ALA A 752 -4.29 12.62 21.07
C ALA A 752 -4.49 12.53 19.55
N ARG A 753 -5.74 12.33 19.14
CA ARG A 753 -6.20 12.22 17.75
C ARG A 753 -7.49 12.96 17.55
N ALA A 754 -7.56 13.82 16.57
CA ALA A 754 -8.81 14.46 16.13
C ALA A 754 -9.55 13.54 15.14
N ASP A 755 -10.86 13.56 15.16
CA ASP A 755 -11.71 12.77 14.26
C ASP A 755 -11.99 13.46 12.92
N THR A 756 -11.65 14.74 12.80
CA THR A 756 -11.83 15.54 11.59
C THR A 756 -10.77 16.63 11.47
N GLY A 757 -10.59 17.14 10.27
CA GLY A 757 -9.63 18.21 9.95
C GLY A 757 -9.96 18.91 8.63
N LEU A 758 -9.32 20.04 8.36
CA LEU A 758 -9.48 20.86 7.17
C LEU A 758 -10.92 21.35 6.93
N VAL A 759 -11.59 21.77 8.01
CA VAL A 759 -12.98 22.25 7.95
C VAL A 759 -13.03 23.73 7.59
N THR A 760 -13.84 24.09 6.57
CA THR A 760 -14.10 25.48 6.23
C THR A 760 -15.43 25.92 6.84
N LEU A 761 -15.38 26.93 7.72
CA LEU A 761 -16.55 27.47 8.41
C LEU A 761 -16.89 28.87 7.86
N LEU A 762 -18.14 29.08 7.53
CA LEU A 762 -18.70 30.40 7.24
C LEU A 762 -19.00 31.15 8.54
N PRO A 763 -19.08 32.49 8.50
CA PRO A 763 -19.46 33.27 9.69
C PRO A 763 -20.77 32.78 10.31
N GLY A 764 -20.75 32.54 11.62
CA GLY A 764 -21.87 32.00 12.38
C GLY A 764 -22.00 30.48 12.39
N GLU A 765 -21.16 29.76 11.62
CA GLU A 765 -21.11 28.30 11.67
C GLU A 765 -20.23 27.80 12.81
N ARG A 766 -20.46 26.55 13.20
CA ARG A 766 -19.66 25.86 14.21
C ARG A 766 -19.34 24.43 13.83
N VAL A 767 -18.23 23.92 14.32
CA VAL A 767 -17.84 22.51 14.23
C VAL A 767 -17.47 22.00 15.62
N THR A 768 -17.83 20.76 15.91
CA THR A 768 -17.33 20.05 17.07
C THR A 768 -16.38 18.95 16.59
N ILE A 769 -15.12 19.06 16.96
CA ILE A 769 -14.03 18.12 16.66
C ILE A 769 -13.94 17.15 17.82
N GLY A 770 -14.21 15.87 17.60
CA GLY A 770 -13.99 14.81 18.56
C GLY A 770 -12.50 14.56 18.76
N VAL A 771 -12.04 14.42 19.98
CA VAL A 771 -10.64 14.13 20.30
C VAL A 771 -10.56 12.92 21.21
N ARG A 772 -9.74 11.95 20.83
CA ARG A 772 -9.45 10.76 21.63
C ARG A 772 -8.00 10.82 22.11
N GLY A 773 -7.68 10.15 23.20
CA GLY A 773 -6.32 10.00 23.71
C GLY A 773 -5.81 11.20 24.53
N TRP A 774 -6.65 12.08 25.02
CA TRP A 774 -6.27 13.01 26.08
C TRP A 774 -6.19 12.29 27.43
N GLU A 775 -5.12 12.56 28.15
CA GLU A 775 -4.97 12.13 29.55
C GLU A 775 -5.75 13.09 30.47
N ASP A 776 -5.57 14.40 30.24
CA ASP A 776 -6.30 15.48 30.90
C ASP A 776 -6.92 16.41 29.86
N VAL A 777 -8.04 17.07 30.19
CA VAL A 777 -8.68 18.07 29.34
C VAL A 777 -7.77 19.31 29.29
N PRO A 778 -7.25 19.68 28.12
CA PRO A 778 -6.33 20.82 27.99
C PRO A 778 -7.06 22.14 28.23
N GLY A 779 -6.29 23.20 28.61
CA GLY A 779 -6.81 24.54 28.72
C GLY A 779 -7.23 25.13 27.35
N VAL A 780 -8.18 26.05 27.34
CA VAL A 780 -8.65 26.72 26.12
C VAL A 780 -7.49 27.39 25.35
N GLU A 781 -6.55 28.01 26.05
CA GLU A 781 -5.42 28.67 25.43
C GLU A 781 -4.39 27.69 24.82
N ASP A 782 -4.26 26.49 25.37
CA ASP A 782 -3.44 25.43 24.80
C ASP A 782 -4.08 24.92 23.50
N VAL A 783 -5.39 24.70 23.52
CA VAL A 783 -6.16 24.31 22.35
C VAL A 783 -6.07 25.38 21.25
N ARG A 784 -6.17 26.68 21.60
CA ARG A 784 -6.03 27.77 20.63
C ARG A 784 -4.67 27.74 19.94
N ARG A 785 -3.59 27.42 20.65
CA ARG A 785 -2.24 27.27 20.07
C ARG A 785 -2.09 26.05 19.16
N ALA A 786 -2.93 25.06 19.31
CA ALA A 786 -2.96 23.86 18.48
C ALA A 786 -3.94 23.94 17.31
N LEU A 787 -4.75 25.01 17.23
CA LEU A 787 -5.67 25.27 16.13
C LEU A 787 -5.00 26.16 15.06
N TYR A 788 -5.03 25.67 13.83
CA TYR A 788 -4.50 26.36 12.66
C TYR A 788 -5.60 26.54 11.61
N CYS A 789 -5.54 27.61 10.86
CA CYS A 789 -6.36 27.87 9.68
C CYS A 789 -5.62 28.76 8.69
N VAL A 790 -6.12 28.90 7.48
CA VAL A 790 -5.56 29.86 6.51
C VAL A 790 -5.74 31.29 7.02
N GLU A 791 -4.67 32.05 6.99
CA GLU A 791 -4.63 33.46 7.40
C GLU A 791 -4.38 34.38 6.19
N PRO A 792 -4.71 35.69 6.28
CA PRO A 792 -4.37 36.63 5.24
C PRO A 792 -2.86 36.67 4.97
N ALA A 793 -2.49 36.87 3.71
CA ALA A 793 -1.11 37.15 3.34
C ALA A 793 -0.66 38.43 4.05
N ARG A 794 0.43 38.36 4.83
CA ARG A 794 1.02 39.50 5.53
C ARG A 794 1.89 40.32 4.58
#